data_27a8bd5d4f6f6373ad09ff837c72c1ee
#
_entry.id   27a8bd5d4f6f6373ad09ff837c72c1ee
#
_cell.length_a   1.000
_cell.length_b   1.000
_cell.length_c   1.000
_cell.angle_alpha   90.00
_cell.angle_beta   90.00
_cell.angle_gamma   90.00
#
_symmetry.space_group_name_H-M   'P 1'
#
loop_
_entity.id
_entity.type
_entity.pdbx_description
1 polymer ?
#
loop_
_entity_poly.entity_id
_entity_poly.type
_entity_poly.pdbx_seq_one_letter_code
_entity_poly.pdbx_strand_id
1 'polypeptide(L)'
;MKTANKPKTKYKLRKPVKLVLILVLVALLLGGLGFAGYQAYEYYNGATALVHRAEDLKTELKLLVTHIEKGNYEAANLSVQKIDNLSAEMRATLNEDRWQLVQEKAPQYGDDINTAIKFLDVVDEASDTVIKPVVKHLREKGLPSKSTFTKIDPELGKTLNEYAALIDELCPAVEKVLDDFNALPHFEYEKLESKVSKYRVLAKENEADIKTYLKFAKKTSDGFIRPVAKYLADNGSALKLDISIENVGPEMASQILVIADGIDQLCPAAEIVLKDVNALPAIKIEKVENKISKYRKLAKDNEADIVSLIKFAEELSSGLIRPAAAVMTRSPISNLKTADGDVDTKIIRDYLGLVDTARPYITRINDTLKTNKLLKDRAKQTAKITAKLDKAMELLNEYDAYVPYINVVLGDGSDKTYMLVAQNSAEMRSGGGLPASIGIITIKDGILHIGEFSSFFSVLPGNNKKINTFSKNEIKIFSQNWYGDKLTAATVNPHFPRAAQLLANGYKKKHKVQVDGVISMTPAIVGRLIGVTGPITLSNGVKLDEKYAIKYLQHDIYFQYHTKKAMKTKKGKAEANRLENQMFAEAAKKVIKGVMSDLSLKRITKLIDVVKKSSEDRVFCMWMADSKAQETVKNLGCSGSLNYDPQKPELGVFFNIKDGNKLGIFVNISVKFGKQTVNKDGSVTYPVKVIVKNNIDNASLRKGKNSSYLTSSSGGSMKSILYFFAPSGGNISDFKCSVKASFKTGKYQDLKVYYNPNKVEIFPKKSVTFNFKVTTAPGVNVKPKIVTTPLLMEYKNAKAPK
;
A
#
# COMPACT_ATOMS: atom_id res chain seq x y z
N MET A 1 -44.22 -16.52 9.73
CA MET A 1 -43.52 -17.75 10.14
C MET A 1 -43.28 -18.63 8.92
N LYS A 2 -42.09 -18.57 8.35
CA LYS A 2 -41.61 -19.51 7.30
C LYS A 2 -40.33 -20.10 7.86
N THR A 3 -40.38 -21.36 8.22
CA THR A 3 -39.26 -22.17 8.69
C THR A 3 -38.31 -22.40 7.54
N ALA A 4 -37.09 -21.87 7.66
CA ALA A 4 -36.03 -22.10 6.72
C ALA A 4 -35.47 -23.54 6.88
N ASN A 5 -35.66 -24.35 5.86
CA ASN A 5 -35.03 -25.66 5.71
C ASN A 5 -33.52 -25.47 5.59
N LYS A 6 -32.75 -25.91 6.60
CA LYS A 6 -31.30 -26.03 6.51
C LYS A 6 -30.95 -27.23 5.62
N PRO A 7 -30.04 -27.12 4.66
CA PRO A 7 -29.63 -28.27 3.85
C PRO A 7 -28.84 -29.24 4.72
N LYS A 8 -29.28 -30.48 4.79
CA LYS A 8 -28.57 -31.61 5.42
C LYS A 8 -27.31 -31.91 4.59
N THR A 9 -26.18 -31.40 4.98
CA THR A 9 -24.86 -31.76 4.41
C THR A 9 -24.52 -33.18 4.85
N LYS A 10 -24.46 -34.09 3.92
CA LYS A 10 -23.98 -35.48 4.16
C LYS A 10 -22.47 -35.42 4.43
N TYR A 11 -22.09 -35.56 5.69
CA TYR A 11 -20.70 -35.69 6.09
C TYR A 11 -20.20 -37.12 5.81
N LYS A 12 -19.08 -37.21 5.05
CA LYS A 12 -18.35 -38.49 4.86
C LYS A 12 -17.16 -38.52 5.83
N LEU A 13 -17.08 -39.58 6.62
CA LEU A 13 -15.98 -39.85 7.55
C LEU A 13 -14.61 -39.72 6.88
N ARG A 14 -13.68 -39.04 7.53
CA ARG A 14 -12.26 -39.04 7.19
C ARG A 14 -11.62 -40.39 7.51
N LYS A 15 -10.68 -40.82 6.74
CA LYS A 15 -10.25 -42.15 6.39
C LYS A 15 -9.52 -43.02 7.43
N PRO A 16 -8.65 -42.51 8.34
CA PRO A 16 -7.96 -43.37 9.29
C PRO A 16 -8.95 -44.09 10.24
N VAL A 17 -10.02 -43.38 10.65
CA VAL A 17 -11.07 -43.94 11.51
C VAL A 17 -11.79 -45.13 10.86
N LYS A 18 -12.00 -45.09 9.51
CA LYS A 18 -12.62 -46.22 8.82
C LYS A 18 -11.71 -47.45 8.71
N LEU A 19 -10.40 -47.26 8.57
CA LEU A 19 -9.43 -48.33 8.51
C LEU A 19 -9.38 -49.10 9.84
N VAL A 20 -9.31 -48.34 10.94
CA VAL A 20 -9.31 -48.91 12.31
C VAL A 20 -10.62 -49.65 12.57
N LEU A 21 -11.76 -49.05 12.23
CA LEU A 21 -13.05 -49.70 12.40
C LEU A 21 -13.22 -50.94 11.51
N ILE A 22 -12.60 -51.01 10.33
CA ILE A 22 -12.61 -52.21 9.47
C ILE A 22 -11.73 -53.30 10.04
N LEU A 23 -10.56 -53.00 10.62
CA LEU A 23 -9.68 -53.98 11.28
C LEU A 23 -10.34 -54.56 12.51
N VAL A 24 -11.01 -53.72 13.30
CA VAL A 24 -11.81 -54.17 14.45
C VAL A 24 -13.01 -55.00 13.98
N LEU A 25 -13.66 -54.64 12.86
CA LEU A 25 -14.76 -55.40 12.25
C LEU A 25 -14.29 -56.78 11.78
N VAL A 26 -13.07 -56.86 11.24
CA VAL A 26 -12.44 -58.10 10.84
C VAL A 26 -12.16 -58.98 12.06
N ALA A 27 -11.59 -58.40 13.12
CA ALA A 27 -11.36 -59.10 14.38
C ALA A 27 -12.64 -59.68 14.95
N LEU A 28 -13.76 -58.97 14.90
CA LEU A 28 -15.03 -59.29 15.47
C LEU A 28 -15.90 -60.24 14.64
N LEU A 29 -15.66 -60.32 13.31
CA LEU A 29 -16.32 -61.31 12.45
C LEU A 29 -15.87 -62.77 12.74
N LEU A 30 -14.77 -62.91 13.48
CA LEU A 30 -14.09 -64.17 13.66
C LEU A 30 -14.48 -64.91 14.97
N GLY A 31 -14.94 -64.18 15.96
CA GLY A 31 -15.27 -64.70 17.27
C GLY A 31 -16.58 -65.51 17.35
N GLY A 32 -17.37 -65.51 16.28
CA GLY A 32 -18.72 -65.96 16.45
C GLY A 32 -19.15 -67.17 15.67
N LEU A 33 -18.29 -68.12 15.37
CA LEU A 33 -18.83 -69.28 14.60
C LEU A 33 -18.25 -70.60 14.96
N GLY A 34 -19.13 -71.32 15.57
CA GLY A 34 -19.26 -72.62 15.18
C GLY A 34 -18.79 -73.66 16.08
N PHE A 35 -19.49 -73.85 17.08
CA PHE A 35 -19.59 -75.11 17.68
C PHE A 35 -20.91 -75.83 17.27
N ALA A 36 -20.85 -76.59 16.22
CA ALA A 36 -21.97 -77.43 15.83
C ALA A 36 -21.46 -78.83 15.73
N GLY A 37 -21.86 -79.57 16.71
CA GLY A 37 -21.87 -81.03 16.63
C GLY A 37 -20.96 -81.79 17.62
N TYR A 38 -21.43 -82.02 18.79
CA TYR A 38 -21.43 -83.34 19.35
C TYR A 38 -22.14 -83.38 20.74
N GLN A 39 -23.13 -84.14 20.81
CA GLN A 39 -23.86 -84.67 21.98
C GLN A 39 -24.01 -83.84 23.23
N ALA A 40 -25.15 -83.51 23.48
CA ALA A 40 -26.02 -83.27 24.61
C ALA A 40 -26.77 -81.93 24.46
N TYR A 41 -28.02 -81.99 24.73
CA TYR A 41 -29.00 -80.87 24.60
C TYR A 41 -28.55 -79.57 25.29
N GLU A 42 -27.81 -79.70 26.39
CA GLU A 42 -27.28 -78.49 27.11
C GLU A 42 -26.08 -77.84 26.42
N TYR A 43 -25.22 -78.62 25.77
CA TYR A 43 -24.10 -78.07 24.99
C TYR A 43 -24.64 -77.45 23.69
N TYR A 44 -25.66 -78.00 23.09
CA TYR A 44 -26.29 -77.44 21.88
C TYR A 44 -26.88 -76.03 22.10
N ASN A 45 -27.54 -75.83 23.27
CA ASN A 45 -28.14 -74.55 23.63
C ASN A 45 -27.04 -73.47 23.88
N GLY A 46 -25.98 -73.85 24.58
CA GLY A 46 -24.86 -72.95 24.82
C GLY A 46 -24.11 -72.57 23.54
N ALA A 47 -23.83 -73.52 22.66
CA ALA A 47 -23.18 -73.33 21.37
C ALA A 47 -24.05 -72.48 20.45
N THR A 48 -25.35 -72.71 20.39
CA THR A 48 -26.32 -71.94 19.62
C THR A 48 -26.43 -70.52 20.12
N ALA A 49 -26.39 -70.25 21.40
CA ALA A 49 -26.39 -68.94 22.01
C ALA A 49 -25.12 -68.19 21.66
N LEU A 50 -23.94 -68.84 21.68
CA LEU A 50 -22.67 -68.21 21.24
C LEU A 50 -22.69 -67.83 19.79
N VAL A 51 -23.23 -68.69 18.92
CA VAL A 51 -23.36 -68.35 17.47
C VAL A 51 -24.28 -67.16 17.23
N HIS A 52 -25.43 -67.10 17.91
CA HIS A 52 -26.33 -65.93 17.78
C HIS A 52 -25.68 -64.65 18.28
N ARG A 53 -25.03 -64.69 19.48
CA ARG A 53 -24.33 -63.50 20.01
C ARG A 53 -23.19 -63.02 19.09
N ALA A 54 -22.53 -63.97 18.45
CA ALA A 54 -21.50 -63.64 17.49
C ALA A 54 -22.04 -62.93 16.19
N GLU A 55 -23.21 -63.35 15.74
CA GLU A 55 -23.91 -62.72 14.65
C GLU A 55 -24.46 -61.35 15.06
N ASP A 56 -24.96 -61.24 16.31
CA ASP A 56 -25.38 -59.94 16.85
C ASP A 56 -24.18 -59.00 17.01
N LEU A 57 -23.05 -59.46 17.52
CA LEU A 57 -21.81 -58.68 17.60
C LEU A 57 -21.35 -58.15 16.23
N LYS A 58 -21.36 -59.04 15.24
CA LYS A 58 -21.08 -58.65 13.84
C LYS A 58 -22.06 -57.61 13.31
N THR A 59 -23.33 -57.70 13.65
CA THR A 59 -24.39 -56.78 13.24
C THR A 59 -24.20 -55.43 13.90
N GLU A 60 -23.95 -55.39 15.23
CA GLU A 60 -23.70 -54.16 15.97
C GLU A 60 -22.45 -53.42 15.46
N LEU A 61 -21.41 -54.13 15.08
CA LEU A 61 -20.22 -53.53 14.48
C LEU A 61 -20.49 -52.88 13.13
N LYS A 62 -21.31 -53.52 12.28
CA LYS A 62 -21.75 -52.91 11.01
C LYS A 62 -22.62 -51.69 11.27
N LEU A 63 -23.48 -51.74 12.29
CA LEU A 63 -24.32 -50.62 12.70
C LEU A 63 -23.47 -49.46 13.23
N LEU A 64 -22.48 -49.76 14.08
CA LEU A 64 -21.52 -48.80 14.59
C LEU A 64 -20.86 -47.99 13.42
N VAL A 65 -20.28 -48.69 12.43
CA VAL A 65 -19.71 -48.05 11.25
C VAL A 65 -20.72 -47.19 10.51
N THR A 66 -21.95 -47.72 10.35
CA THR A 66 -23.03 -47.02 9.69
C THR A 66 -23.47 -45.76 10.43
N HIS A 67 -23.56 -45.84 11.77
CA HIS A 67 -23.92 -44.68 12.62
C HIS A 67 -22.85 -43.60 12.56
N ILE A 68 -21.57 -43.98 12.64
CA ILE A 68 -20.46 -43.04 12.50
C ILE A 68 -20.45 -42.38 11.10
N GLU A 69 -20.67 -43.17 10.03
CA GLU A 69 -20.75 -42.66 8.65
C GLU A 69 -21.90 -41.66 8.43
N LYS A 70 -23.02 -41.88 9.14
CA LYS A 70 -24.19 -40.99 9.08
C LYS A 70 -24.12 -39.80 10.04
N GLY A 71 -23.05 -39.71 10.86
CA GLY A 71 -22.91 -38.65 11.87
C GLY A 71 -23.83 -38.81 13.07
N ASN A 72 -24.36 -40.01 13.29
CA ASN A 72 -25.22 -40.31 14.46
C ASN A 72 -24.36 -40.91 15.57
N TYR A 73 -23.61 -40.04 16.26
CA TYR A 73 -22.62 -40.48 17.26
C TYR A 73 -23.23 -41.02 18.56
N GLU A 74 -24.46 -40.63 18.91
CA GLU A 74 -25.21 -41.21 20.04
C GLU A 74 -25.58 -42.67 19.75
N ALA A 75 -26.10 -42.93 18.56
CA ALA A 75 -26.38 -44.30 18.15
C ALA A 75 -25.10 -45.16 18.04
N ALA A 76 -23.97 -44.53 17.60
CA ALA A 76 -22.67 -45.20 17.59
C ALA A 76 -22.23 -45.56 19.01
N ASN A 77 -22.40 -44.70 20.00
CA ASN A 77 -22.08 -44.98 21.39
C ASN A 77 -22.94 -46.13 21.98
N LEU A 78 -24.22 -46.20 21.62
CA LEU A 78 -25.09 -47.31 22.01
C LEU A 78 -24.62 -48.65 21.40
N SER A 79 -24.17 -48.62 20.13
CA SER A 79 -23.61 -49.83 19.52
C SER A 79 -22.30 -50.26 20.19
N VAL A 80 -21.47 -49.36 20.68
CA VAL A 80 -20.27 -49.68 21.47
C VAL A 80 -20.66 -50.43 22.77
N GLN A 81 -21.61 -49.87 23.51
CA GLN A 81 -22.11 -50.51 24.74
C GLN A 81 -22.66 -51.92 24.50
N LYS A 82 -23.36 -52.12 23.38
CA LYS A 82 -23.85 -53.46 23.02
C LYS A 82 -22.74 -54.41 22.63
N ILE A 83 -21.69 -53.93 21.95
CA ILE A 83 -20.50 -54.70 21.61
C ILE A 83 -19.82 -55.21 22.91
N ASP A 84 -19.59 -54.27 23.85
CA ASP A 84 -19.00 -54.64 25.15
C ASP A 84 -19.82 -55.68 25.90
N ASN A 85 -21.17 -55.49 25.96
CA ASN A 85 -22.07 -56.43 26.63
C ASN A 85 -22.05 -57.79 25.94
N LEU A 86 -22.10 -57.85 24.62
CA LEU A 86 -22.06 -59.11 23.87
C LEU A 86 -20.73 -59.84 24.08
N SER A 87 -19.59 -59.09 24.06
CA SER A 87 -18.27 -59.69 24.37
C SER A 87 -18.23 -60.25 25.77
N ALA A 88 -18.71 -59.52 26.79
CA ALA A 88 -18.76 -59.99 28.19
C ALA A 88 -19.65 -61.19 28.34
N GLU A 89 -20.83 -61.19 27.70
CA GLU A 89 -21.74 -62.37 27.75
C GLU A 89 -21.15 -63.60 27.07
N MET A 90 -20.47 -63.42 25.93
CA MET A 90 -19.79 -64.54 25.24
C MET A 90 -18.64 -65.08 26.09
N ARG A 91 -17.85 -64.21 26.72
CA ARG A 91 -16.79 -64.61 27.65
C ARG A 91 -17.30 -65.33 28.86
N ALA A 92 -18.39 -64.86 29.48
CA ALA A 92 -19.02 -65.52 30.60
C ALA A 92 -19.49 -66.94 30.22
N THR A 93 -20.10 -67.06 29.03
CA THR A 93 -20.55 -68.39 28.53
C THR A 93 -19.38 -69.33 28.28
N LEU A 94 -18.24 -68.83 27.68
CA LEU A 94 -17.04 -69.70 27.45
C LEU A 94 -16.32 -70.10 28.71
N ASN A 95 -16.47 -69.37 29.80
CA ASN A 95 -15.89 -69.69 31.12
C ASN A 95 -16.78 -70.55 32.02
N GLU A 96 -17.99 -70.94 31.57
CA GLU A 96 -18.86 -71.87 32.35
C GLU A 96 -18.21 -73.25 32.50
N ASP A 97 -18.49 -73.94 33.64
CA ASP A 97 -17.89 -75.25 33.99
C ASP A 97 -18.02 -76.30 32.87
N ARG A 98 -19.13 -76.34 32.19
CA ARG A 98 -19.36 -77.23 31.03
C ARG A 98 -18.28 -77.07 29.92
N TRP A 99 -17.77 -75.88 29.67
CA TRP A 99 -16.72 -75.60 28.63
C TRP A 99 -15.35 -76.00 29.18
N GLN A 100 -15.11 -75.87 30.47
CA GLN A 100 -13.87 -76.32 31.13
C GLN A 100 -13.78 -77.82 31.03
N LEU A 101 -14.91 -78.55 31.23
CA LEU A 101 -14.98 -79.98 31.04
C LEU A 101 -14.68 -80.43 29.60
N VAL A 102 -15.04 -79.62 28.61
CA VAL A 102 -14.68 -79.87 27.19
C VAL A 102 -13.17 -79.70 26.98
N GLN A 103 -12.56 -78.71 27.61
CA GLN A 103 -11.09 -78.52 27.56
C GLN A 103 -10.33 -79.63 28.13
N GLU A 104 -10.81 -80.32 29.27
CA GLU A 104 -10.17 -81.42 29.91
C GLU A 104 -10.34 -82.75 29.16
N LYS A 105 -11.57 -82.99 28.62
CA LYS A 105 -11.91 -84.28 27.99
C LYS A 105 -11.73 -84.36 26.49
N ALA A 106 -11.64 -83.27 25.84
CA ALA A 106 -11.44 -83.11 24.40
C ALA A 106 -10.44 -81.95 24.09
N PRO A 107 -9.14 -82.14 24.34
CA PRO A 107 -8.15 -81.06 24.28
C PRO A 107 -8.13 -80.33 22.96
N GLN A 108 -8.38 -80.97 21.82
CA GLN A 108 -8.44 -80.36 20.49
C GLN A 108 -9.53 -79.35 20.39
N TYR A 109 -10.58 -79.37 21.21
CA TYR A 109 -11.62 -78.30 21.23
C TYR A 109 -11.30 -77.31 22.36
N GLY A 110 -10.46 -77.63 23.31
CA GLY A 110 -10.00 -76.74 24.34
C GLY A 110 -9.14 -75.62 23.77
N ASP A 111 -8.30 -75.96 22.85
CA ASP A 111 -7.44 -74.92 22.12
C ASP A 111 -8.26 -73.94 21.31
N ASP A 112 -9.38 -74.39 20.69
CA ASP A 112 -10.29 -73.54 19.99
C ASP A 112 -11.06 -72.62 20.95
N ILE A 113 -11.43 -73.09 22.14
CA ILE A 113 -12.07 -72.29 23.21
C ILE A 113 -11.09 -71.20 23.69
N ASN A 114 -9.85 -71.57 23.97
CA ASN A 114 -8.80 -70.63 24.37
C ASN A 114 -8.52 -69.57 23.25
N THR A 115 -8.48 -69.99 22.00
CA THR A 115 -8.38 -69.12 20.84
C THR A 115 -9.52 -68.15 20.73
N ALA A 116 -10.77 -68.60 20.98
CA ALA A 116 -11.95 -67.76 21.02
C ALA A 116 -11.91 -66.75 22.18
N ILE A 117 -11.42 -67.13 23.36
CA ILE A 117 -11.22 -66.18 24.48
C ILE A 117 -10.21 -65.13 24.14
N LYS A 118 -9.02 -65.48 23.61
CA LYS A 118 -7.99 -64.58 23.16
C LYS A 118 -8.52 -63.62 22.07
N PHE A 119 -9.43 -64.11 21.24
CA PHE A 119 -10.07 -63.29 20.23
C PHE A 119 -10.98 -62.20 20.86
N LEU A 120 -11.74 -62.57 21.91
CA LEU A 120 -12.52 -61.60 22.68
C LEU A 120 -11.63 -60.60 23.42
N ASP A 121 -10.39 -61.00 23.84
CA ASP A 121 -9.41 -60.08 24.42
C ASP A 121 -9.03 -58.98 23.41
N VAL A 122 -8.77 -59.34 22.15
CA VAL A 122 -8.48 -58.39 21.07
C VAL A 122 -9.69 -57.52 20.78
N VAL A 123 -10.92 -58.05 20.88
CA VAL A 123 -12.14 -57.25 20.71
C VAL A 123 -12.28 -56.22 21.81
N ASP A 124 -12.10 -56.61 23.06
CA ASP A 124 -12.23 -55.72 24.22
C ASP A 124 -11.14 -54.64 24.17
N GLU A 125 -9.88 -55.04 23.89
CA GLU A 125 -8.77 -54.11 23.69
C GLU A 125 -9.09 -53.08 22.59
N ALA A 126 -9.59 -53.54 21.44
CA ALA A 126 -9.97 -52.63 20.34
C ALA A 126 -11.14 -51.73 20.71
N SER A 127 -12.12 -52.25 21.48
CA SER A 127 -13.23 -51.41 21.97
C SER A 127 -12.72 -50.34 22.90
N ASP A 128 -11.91 -50.69 23.90
CA ASP A 128 -11.47 -49.79 24.96
C ASP A 128 -10.48 -48.74 24.45
N THR A 129 -9.47 -49.15 23.67
CA THR A 129 -8.33 -48.33 23.33
C THR A 129 -8.49 -47.59 21.98
N VAL A 130 -9.40 -48.06 21.12
CA VAL A 130 -9.58 -47.46 19.78
C VAL A 130 -11.00 -46.94 19.58
N ILE A 131 -12.04 -47.78 19.79
CA ILE A 131 -13.40 -47.43 19.39
C ILE A 131 -14.00 -46.38 20.34
N LYS A 132 -13.93 -46.62 21.65
CA LYS A 132 -14.47 -45.70 22.67
C LYS A 132 -13.84 -44.30 22.58
N PRO A 133 -12.51 -44.15 22.52
CA PRO A 133 -11.90 -42.84 22.35
C PRO A 133 -12.38 -42.14 21.10
N VAL A 134 -12.47 -42.83 19.95
CA VAL A 134 -12.95 -42.24 18.69
C VAL A 134 -14.41 -41.81 18.80
N VAL A 135 -15.33 -42.69 19.30
CA VAL A 135 -16.75 -42.38 19.40
C VAL A 135 -16.99 -41.26 20.41
N LYS A 136 -16.29 -41.27 21.55
CA LYS A 136 -16.33 -40.19 22.53
C LYS A 136 -15.93 -38.85 21.89
N HIS A 137 -14.78 -38.81 21.21
CA HIS A 137 -14.32 -37.58 20.54
C HIS A 137 -15.33 -37.09 19.49
N LEU A 138 -15.85 -38.03 18.66
CA LEU A 138 -16.83 -37.67 17.64
C LEU A 138 -18.17 -37.18 18.23
N ARG A 139 -18.61 -37.73 19.40
CA ARG A 139 -19.80 -37.27 20.08
C ARG A 139 -19.64 -35.87 20.67
N GLU A 140 -18.48 -35.59 21.27
CA GLU A 140 -18.21 -34.33 21.94
C GLU A 140 -17.88 -33.18 20.94
N LYS A 141 -17.15 -33.48 19.88
CA LYS A 141 -16.57 -32.46 18.96
C LYS A 141 -17.09 -32.60 17.53
N GLY A 142 -17.62 -33.76 17.16
CA GLY A 142 -17.98 -34.06 15.77
C GLY A 142 -16.78 -34.24 14.86
N LEU A 143 -17.06 -34.37 13.56
CA LEU A 143 -15.99 -34.34 12.54
C LEU A 143 -15.64 -32.88 12.18
N PRO A 144 -14.37 -32.55 11.93
CA PRO A 144 -14.00 -31.22 11.46
C PRO A 144 -14.75 -30.90 10.16
N SER A 145 -15.48 -29.81 10.20
CA SER A 145 -16.19 -29.29 9.00
C SER A 145 -15.31 -28.33 8.21
N LYS A 146 -15.71 -28.00 6.97
CA LYS A 146 -15.04 -26.93 6.22
C LYS A 146 -15.06 -25.60 6.97
N SER A 147 -16.09 -25.37 7.80
CA SER A 147 -16.20 -24.15 8.61
C SER A 147 -15.18 -24.09 9.74
N THR A 148 -14.72 -25.24 10.27
CA THR A 148 -13.68 -25.31 11.31
C THR A 148 -12.37 -24.67 10.85
N PHE A 149 -12.05 -24.76 9.56
CA PHE A 149 -10.80 -24.24 8.98
C PHE A 149 -10.96 -22.88 8.27
N THR A 150 -12.07 -22.18 8.49
CA THR A 150 -12.33 -20.88 7.84
C THR A 150 -11.80 -19.69 8.63
N LYS A 151 -11.57 -19.85 9.92
CA LYS A 151 -11.02 -18.85 10.81
C LYS A 151 -9.64 -19.27 11.28
N ILE A 152 -8.67 -18.41 11.07
CA ILE A 152 -7.30 -18.60 11.59
C ILE A 152 -7.26 -17.81 12.90
N ASP A 153 -7.45 -18.53 14.02
CA ASP A 153 -7.54 -17.95 15.35
C ASP A 153 -7.05 -18.96 16.41
N PRO A 154 -6.87 -18.55 17.69
CA PRO A 154 -6.45 -19.45 18.77
C PRO A 154 -7.36 -20.66 18.99
N GLU A 155 -8.66 -20.55 18.70
CA GLU A 155 -9.61 -21.66 18.86
C GLU A 155 -9.34 -22.77 17.83
N LEU A 156 -8.94 -22.40 16.60
CA LEU A 156 -8.45 -23.38 15.63
C LEU A 156 -7.19 -24.10 16.16
N GLY A 157 -6.27 -23.37 16.79
CA GLY A 157 -5.08 -23.95 17.41
C GLY A 157 -5.43 -25.00 18.47
N LYS A 158 -6.37 -24.68 19.35
CA LYS A 158 -6.88 -25.60 20.36
C LYS A 158 -7.49 -26.87 19.74
N THR A 159 -8.34 -26.67 18.73
CA THR A 159 -8.97 -27.77 17.99
C THR A 159 -7.93 -28.69 17.33
N LEU A 160 -6.91 -28.12 16.68
CA LEU A 160 -5.83 -28.90 16.06
C LEU A 160 -5.03 -29.71 17.10
N ASN A 161 -4.78 -29.13 18.27
CA ASN A 161 -4.07 -29.81 19.34
C ASN A 161 -4.88 -30.99 19.90
N GLU A 162 -6.20 -30.87 20.00
CA GLU A 162 -7.10 -31.98 20.38
C GLU A 162 -7.04 -33.16 19.38
N TYR A 163 -6.97 -32.84 18.06
CA TYR A 163 -6.77 -33.88 17.04
C TYR A 163 -5.37 -34.51 17.09
N ALA A 164 -4.34 -33.73 17.39
CA ALA A 164 -2.98 -34.27 17.57
C ALA A 164 -2.93 -35.24 18.77
N ALA A 165 -3.57 -34.90 19.89
CA ALA A 165 -3.67 -35.76 21.06
C ALA A 165 -4.40 -37.07 20.73
N LEU A 166 -5.49 -37.01 19.98
CA LEU A 166 -6.23 -38.21 19.55
C LEU A 166 -5.38 -39.10 18.62
N ILE A 167 -4.55 -38.55 17.75
CA ILE A 167 -3.63 -39.32 16.90
C ILE A 167 -2.60 -40.03 17.77
N ASP A 168 -2.07 -39.38 18.81
CA ASP A 168 -1.09 -39.99 19.72
C ASP A 168 -1.67 -41.14 20.53
N GLU A 169 -2.95 -41.04 20.92
CA GLU A 169 -3.66 -42.09 21.63
C GLU A 169 -3.94 -43.28 20.70
N LEU A 170 -4.43 -42.99 19.49
CA LEU A 170 -4.91 -44.03 18.57
C LEU A 170 -3.79 -44.79 17.84
N CYS A 171 -2.69 -44.12 17.45
CA CYS A 171 -1.68 -44.78 16.64
C CYS A 171 -1.06 -46.00 17.32
N PRO A 172 -0.58 -45.92 18.57
CA PRO A 172 -0.04 -47.10 19.28
C PRO A 172 -1.12 -48.15 19.60
N ALA A 173 -2.35 -47.71 19.91
CA ALA A 173 -3.46 -48.63 20.19
C ALA A 173 -3.83 -49.46 18.96
N VAL A 174 -3.93 -48.83 17.79
CA VAL A 174 -4.20 -49.57 16.52
C VAL A 174 -3.08 -50.53 16.17
N GLU A 175 -1.80 -50.11 16.36
CA GLU A 175 -0.67 -50.98 16.10
C GLU A 175 -0.71 -52.20 17.00
N LYS A 176 -0.96 -52.01 18.32
CA LYS A 176 -1.08 -53.09 19.29
C LYS A 176 -2.21 -54.04 18.91
N VAL A 177 -3.42 -53.54 18.67
CA VAL A 177 -4.58 -54.38 18.25
C VAL A 177 -4.27 -55.16 16.98
N LEU A 178 -3.55 -54.60 16.02
CA LEU A 178 -3.13 -55.27 14.78
C LEU A 178 -2.13 -56.41 15.10
N ASP A 179 -1.15 -56.11 15.95
CA ASP A 179 -0.11 -57.09 16.35
C ASP A 179 -0.75 -58.24 17.13
N ASP A 180 -1.62 -57.95 18.10
CA ASP A 180 -2.35 -58.95 18.89
C ASP A 180 -3.27 -59.82 18.03
N PHE A 181 -3.95 -59.22 17.03
CA PHE A 181 -4.76 -59.95 16.06
C PHE A 181 -3.92 -60.89 15.20
N ASN A 182 -2.76 -60.44 14.72
CA ASN A 182 -1.85 -61.25 13.91
C ASN A 182 -1.17 -62.35 14.71
N ALA A 183 -1.08 -62.22 16.04
CA ALA A 183 -0.52 -63.20 16.96
C ALA A 183 -1.56 -64.25 17.43
N LEU A 184 -2.84 -64.10 17.07
CA LEU A 184 -3.88 -65.07 17.49
C LEU A 184 -3.57 -66.49 16.99
N PRO A 185 -3.68 -67.58 17.83
CA PRO A 185 -3.53 -68.92 17.37
C PRO A 185 -4.54 -69.31 16.28
N HIS A 186 -4.21 -70.31 15.47
CA HIS A 186 -5.14 -70.87 14.49
C HIS A 186 -6.19 -71.70 15.21
N PHE A 187 -7.42 -71.77 14.69
CA PHE A 187 -8.43 -72.70 15.13
C PHE A 187 -8.15 -74.08 14.54
N GLU A 188 -8.17 -75.11 15.35
CA GLU A 188 -8.05 -76.50 14.92
C GLU A 188 -9.25 -76.96 14.10
N TYR A 189 -10.45 -76.42 14.41
CA TYR A 189 -11.67 -76.76 13.68
C TYR A 189 -11.67 -76.04 12.32
N GLU A 190 -11.46 -76.79 11.25
CA GLU A 190 -11.26 -76.28 9.88
C GLU A 190 -12.36 -75.34 9.38
N LYS A 191 -13.63 -75.56 9.75
CA LYS A 191 -14.76 -74.68 9.36
C LYS A 191 -14.66 -73.30 10.03
N LEU A 192 -14.11 -73.22 11.24
CA LEU A 192 -13.85 -71.96 11.91
C LEU A 192 -12.65 -71.22 11.24
N GLU A 193 -11.53 -71.93 11.13
CA GLU A 193 -10.34 -71.36 10.55
C GLU A 193 -10.58 -70.85 9.08
N SER A 194 -11.36 -71.65 8.29
CA SER A 194 -11.69 -71.21 6.93
C SER A 194 -12.47 -69.87 6.83
N LYS A 195 -13.20 -69.53 7.87
CA LYS A 195 -13.90 -68.23 7.96
C LYS A 195 -13.00 -67.11 8.46
N VAL A 196 -12.00 -67.45 9.27
CA VAL A 196 -11.05 -66.51 9.88
C VAL A 196 -9.85 -66.22 8.99
N SER A 197 -9.33 -67.28 8.33
CA SER A 197 -8.11 -67.24 7.54
C SER A 197 -8.06 -66.08 6.53
N LYS A 198 -9.15 -65.82 5.80
CA LYS A 198 -9.23 -64.70 4.85
C LYS A 198 -8.96 -63.35 5.48
N TYR A 199 -9.32 -63.15 6.75
CA TYR A 199 -9.13 -61.89 7.46
C TYR A 199 -7.71 -61.81 8.03
N ARG A 200 -7.13 -62.97 8.46
CA ARG A 200 -5.73 -63.07 8.86
C ARG A 200 -4.81 -62.71 7.67
N VAL A 201 -5.09 -63.29 6.50
CA VAL A 201 -4.36 -62.98 5.27
C VAL A 201 -4.47 -61.48 4.98
N LEU A 202 -5.68 -60.92 5.05
CA LEU A 202 -5.88 -59.49 4.77
C LEU A 202 -5.14 -58.58 5.79
N ALA A 203 -5.18 -58.92 7.09
CA ALA A 203 -4.43 -58.20 8.12
C ALA A 203 -2.93 -58.28 7.87
N LYS A 204 -2.41 -59.49 7.65
CA LYS A 204 -0.98 -59.74 7.39
C LYS A 204 -0.47 -59.06 6.12
N GLU A 205 -1.22 -59.11 5.04
CA GLU A 205 -0.89 -58.47 3.77
C GLU A 205 -0.88 -56.96 3.82
N ASN A 206 -1.60 -56.33 4.74
CA ASN A 206 -1.69 -54.89 4.89
C ASN A 206 -0.94 -54.38 6.13
N GLU A 207 -0.34 -55.22 6.93
CA GLU A 207 0.32 -54.83 8.18
C GLU A 207 1.37 -53.74 7.98
N ALA A 208 2.30 -53.90 7.01
CA ALA A 208 3.36 -52.96 6.69
C ALA A 208 2.80 -51.61 6.20
N ASP A 209 1.76 -51.68 5.38
CA ASP A 209 1.13 -50.49 4.85
C ASP A 209 0.38 -49.75 5.96
N ILE A 210 -0.35 -50.41 6.82
CA ILE A 210 -1.03 -49.84 7.99
C ILE A 210 -0.03 -49.17 8.92
N LYS A 211 1.07 -49.85 9.29
CA LYS A 211 2.15 -49.28 10.11
C LYS A 211 2.79 -48.06 9.46
N THR A 212 2.90 -48.03 8.12
CA THR A 212 3.36 -46.85 7.38
C THR A 212 2.41 -45.66 7.50
N TYR A 213 1.09 -45.90 7.42
CA TYR A 213 0.09 -44.85 7.62
C TYR A 213 0.03 -44.34 9.07
N LEU A 214 0.19 -45.23 10.09
CA LEU A 214 0.28 -44.80 11.49
C LEU A 214 1.52 -43.93 11.73
N LYS A 215 2.68 -44.34 11.19
CA LYS A 215 3.90 -43.55 11.21
C LYS A 215 3.71 -42.18 10.56
N PHE A 216 3.07 -42.13 9.39
CA PHE A 216 2.76 -40.90 8.70
C PHE A 216 1.83 -40.02 9.55
N ALA A 217 0.78 -40.56 10.13
CA ALA A 217 -0.16 -39.83 10.99
C ALA A 217 0.58 -39.19 12.17
N LYS A 218 1.43 -39.96 12.86
CA LYS A 218 2.23 -39.46 13.98
C LYS A 218 3.24 -38.42 13.55
N LYS A 219 3.99 -38.66 12.49
CA LYS A 219 4.95 -37.66 11.93
C LYS A 219 4.26 -36.38 11.54
N THR A 220 3.07 -36.46 10.94
CA THR A 220 2.28 -35.26 10.58
C THR A 220 1.75 -34.55 11.82
N SER A 221 1.30 -35.29 12.84
CA SER A 221 0.88 -34.73 14.13
C SER A 221 2.02 -33.93 14.78
N ASP A 222 3.20 -34.54 14.93
CA ASP A 222 4.33 -33.93 15.62
C ASP A 222 5.01 -32.85 14.79
N GLY A 223 5.18 -33.07 13.48
CA GLY A 223 5.94 -32.19 12.59
C GLY A 223 5.15 -31.04 11.99
N PHE A 224 3.81 -31.11 11.97
CA PHE A 224 2.99 -30.06 11.34
C PHE A 224 1.78 -29.65 12.20
N ILE A 225 0.92 -30.60 12.65
CA ILE A 225 -0.32 -30.22 13.33
C ILE A 225 -0.02 -29.51 14.64
N ARG A 226 0.87 -30.07 15.50
CA ARG A 226 1.25 -29.45 16.77
C ARG A 226 1.98 -28.11 16.61
N PRO A 227 2.96 -27.96 15.72
CA PRO A 227 3.55 -26.65 15.44
C PRO A 227 2.52 -25.61 15.01
N VAL A 228 1.60 -25.96 14.09
CA VAL A 228 0.50 -25.06 13.67
C VAL A 228 -0.41 -24.73 14.84
N ALA A 229 -0.81 -25.74 15.62
CA ALA A 229 -1.68 -25.55 16.78
C ALA A 229 -1.06 -24.62 17.81
N LYS A 230 0.21 -24.82 18.14
CA LYS A 230 0.98 -23.98 19.06
C LYS A 230 1.12 -22.56 18.52
N TYR A 231 1.52 -22.43 17.26
CA TYR A 231 1.67 -21.12 16.64
C TYR A 231 0.35 -20.32 16.67
N LEU A 232 -0.78 -20.95 16.35
CA LEU A 232 -2.09 -20.32 16.41
C LEU A 232 -2.55 -19.99 17.83
N ALA A 233 -2.24 -20.85 18.81
CA ALA A 233 -2.55 -20.57 20.21
C ALA A 233 -1.78 -19.35 20.72
N ASP A 234 -0.49 -19.26 20.40
CA ASP A 234 0.40 -18.21 20.86
C ASP A 234 0.18 -16.87 20.11
N ASN A 235 -0.13 -16.93 18.80
CA ASN A 235 -0.08 -15.79 17.91
C ASN A 235 -1.38 -15.48 17.16
N GLY A 236 -2.41 -16.32 17.27
CA GLY A 236 -3.63 -16.19 16.47
C GLY A 236 -4.38 -14.86 16.63
N SER A 237 -4.22 -14.19 17.77
CA SER A 237 -4.77 -12.85 18.01
C SER A 237 -3.98 -11.75 17.27
N ALA A 238 -2.67 -11.91 17.13
CA ALA A 238 -1.77 -10.97 16.45
C ALA A 238 -1.93 -11.02 14.90
N LEU A 239 -2.51 -12.09 14.37
CA LEU A 239 -2.79 -12.22 12.93
C LEU A 239 -3.92 -11.30 12.43
N LYS A 240 -4.62 -10.59 13.31
CA LYS A 240 -5.57 -9.53 12.96
C LYS A 240 -4.82 -8.21 12.80
N LEU A 241 -4.10 -8.06 11.68
CA LEU A 241 -3.40 -6.83 11.34
C LEU A 241 -4.39 -5.68 11.08
N ASP A 242 -4.28 -4.62 11.86
CA ASP A 242 -4.84 -3.31 11.54
C ASP A 242 -3.74 -2.46 10.90
N ILE A 243 -3.70 -2.49 9.56
CA ILE A 243 -2.72 -1.73 8.78
C ILE A 243 -3.27 -0.32 8.59
N SER A 244 -2.93 0.58 9.50
CA SER A 244 -3.10 2.02 9.31
C SER A 244 -1.73 2.71 9.27
N ILE A 245 -1.59 3.78 8.49
CA ILE A 245 -0.32 4.53 8.38
C ILE A 245 0.07 5.14 9.73
N GLU A 246 -0.90 5.43 10.57
CA GLU A 246 -0.70 6.02 11.90
C GLU A 246 -0.01 5.06 12.87
N ASN A 247 -0.17 3.74 12.64
CA ASN A 247 0.38 2.68 13.47
C ASN A 247 1.70 2.10 12.93
N VAL A 248 2.25 2.68 11.85
CA VAL A 248 3.50 2.19 11.24
C VAL A 248 4.69 2.51 12.15
N GLY A 249 5.20 1.49 12.81
CA GLY A 249 6.29 1.60 13.77
C GLY A 249 6.65 0.25 14.39
N PRO A 250 7.38 0.25 15.52
CA PRO A 250 7.89 -0.98 16.15
C PRO A 250 6.80 -1.98 16.54
N GLU A 251 5.61 -1.51 16.91
CA GLU A 251 4.50 -2.39 17.29
C GLU A 251 3.97 -3.16 16.07
N MET A 252 3.72 -2.46 14.95
CA MET A 252 3.35 -3.10 13.69
C MET A 252 4.48 -4.00 13.18
N ALA A 253 5.74 -3.59 13.32
CA ALA A 253 6.89 -4.41 12.98
C ALA A 253 6.87 -5.75 13.73
N SER A 254 6.61 -5.73 15.03
CA SER A 254 6.50 -6.94 15.85
C SER A 254 5.35 -7.85 15.36
N GLN A 255 4.21 -7.28 15.00
CA GLN A 255 3.06 -8.04 14.48
C GLN A 255 3.35 -8.71 13.14
N ILE A 256 4.01 -8.01 12.20
CA ILE A 256 4.34 -8.62 10.90
C ILE A 256 5.48 -9.63 11.01
N LEU A 257 6.40 -9.49 11.99
CA LEU A 257 7.43 -10.49 12.27
C LEU A 257 6.83 -11.80 12.75
N VAL A 258 5.75 -11.75 13.54
CA VAL A 258 5.00 -12.96 13.90
C VAL A 258 4.56 -13.73 12.65
N ILE A 259 4.08 -13.05 11.61
CA ILE A 259 3.69 -13.69 10.34
C ILE A 259 4.91 -14.31 9.64
N ALA A 260 6.04 -13.58 9.58
CA ALA A 260 7.27 -14.09 8.98
C ALA A 260 7.77 -15.36 9.71
N ASP A 261 7.77 -15.34 11.04
CA ASP A 261 8.18 -16.48 11.86
C ASP A 261 7.26 -17.70 11.67
N GLY A 262 5.95 -17.44 11.50
CA GLY A 262 4.99 -18.49 11.14
C GLY A 262 5.26 -19.10 9.76
N ILE A 263 5.57 -18.30 8.77
CA ILE A 263 5.94 -18.77 7.42
C ILE A 263 7.20 -19.64 7.52
N ASP A 264 8.27 -19.11 8.14
CA ASP A 264 9.57 -19.78 8.22
C ASP A 264 9.49 -21.12 9.00
N GLN A 265 8.59 -21.21 9.99
CA GLN A 265 8.37 -22.43 10.76
C GLN A 265 7.47 -23.44 10.06
N LEU A 266 6.39 -22.99 9.42
CA LEU A 266 5.33 -23.89 8.96
C LEU A 266 5.49 -24.29 7.49
N CYS A 267 6.12 -23.49 6.65
CA CYS A 267 6.31 -23.81 5.24
C CYS A 267 7.18 -25.05 5.01
N PRO A 268 8.36 -25.22 5.64
CA PRO A 268 9.16 -26.43 5.51
C PRO A 268 8.42 -27.67 6.02
N ALA A 269 7.66 -27.55 7.11
CA ALA A 269 6.86 -28.63 7.65
C ALA A 269 5.74 -29.07 6.70
N ALA A 270 5.09 -28.11 6.04
CA ALA A 270 4.06 -28.38 5.03
C ALA A 270 4.62 -29.10 3.80
N GLU A 271 5.84 -28.72 3.35
CA GLU A 271 6.53 -29.39 2.24
C GLU A 271 6.85 -30.85 2.57
N ILE A 272 7.34 -31.14 3.78
CA ILE A 272 7.60 -32.50 4.26
C ILE A 272 6.32 -33.33 4.24
N VAL A 273 5.21 -32.82 4.78
CA VAL A 273 3.91 -33.51 4.79
C VAL A 273 3.43 -33.81 3.37
N LEU A 274 3.57 -32.87 2.46
CA LEU A 274 3.19 -33.04 1.04
C LEU A 274 3.98 -34.16 0.39
N LYS A 275 5.29 -34.19 0.59
CA LYS A 275 6.19 -35.24 0.10
C LYS A 275 5.82 -36.61 0.69
N ASP A 276 5.59 -36.68 1.99
CA ASP A 276 5.22 -37.92 2.69
C ASP A 276 3.88 -38.46 2.21
N VAL A 277 2.86 -37.60 2.01
CA VAL A 277 1.54 -38.01 1.45
C VAL A 277 1.68 -38.62 0.08
N ASN A 278 2.54 -38.06 -0.77
CA ASN A 278 2.77 -38.57 -2.13
C ASN A 278 3.52 -39.90 -2.13
N ALA A 279 4.28 -40.21 -1.07
CA ALA A 279 5.03 -41.46 -0.89
C ALA A 279 4.20 -42.59 -0.21
N LEU A 280 2.99 -42.34 0.24
CA LEU A 280 2.16 -43.36 0.92
C LEU A 280 1.81 -44.54 -0.02
N PRO A 281 1.94 -45.78 0.43
CA PRO A 281 1.64 -46.99 -0.36
C PRO A 281 0.14 -47.15 -0.62
N ALA A 282 -0.20 -47.93 -1.61
CA ALA A 282 -1.56 -48.42 -1.82
C ALA A 282 -1.93 -49.51 -0.80
N ILE A 283 -3.13 -49.47 -0.27
CA ILE A 283 -3.66 -50.50 0.65
C ILE A 283 -4.50 -51.49 -0.15
N LYS A 284 -4.29 -52.80 0.06
CA LYS A 284 -5.02 -53.86 -0.64
C LYS A 284 -6.49 -54.00 -0.23
N ILE A 285 -6.94 -53.25 0.78
CA ILE A 285 -8.36 -53.18 1.19
C ILE A 285 -9.07 -52.20 0.23
N GLU A 286 -9.74 -52.69 -0.79
CA GLU A 286 -10.35 -51.93 -1.88
C GLU A 286 -11.17 -50.74 -1.40
N LYS A 287 -12.07 -50.92 -0.44
CA LYS A 287 -12.91 -49.83 0.10
C LYS A 287 -12.12 -48.73 0.77
N VAL A 288 -10.98 -49.05 1.36
CA VAL A 288 -10.07 -48.07 1.99
C VAL A 288 -9.26 -47.40 0.94
N GLU A 289 -8.67 -48.14 0.01
CA GLU A 289 -7.86 -47.59 -1.09
C GLU A 289 -8.65 -46.63 -1.97
N ASN A 290 -9.87 -46.98 -2.33
CA ASN A 290 -10.76 -46.10 -3.12
C ASN A 290 -10.99 -44.73 -2.45
N LYS A 291 -10.81 -44.64 -1.14
CA LYS A 291 -10.91 -43.37 -0.41
C LYS A 291 -9.56 -42.66 -0.25
N ILE A 292 -8.50 -43.40 0.00
CA ILE A 292 -7.15 -42.89 0.19
C ILE A 292 -6.57 -42.41 -1.14
N SER A 293 -6.70 -43.13 -2.21
CA SER A 293 -6.22 -42.80 -3.55
C SER A 293 -6.67 -41.41 -4.03
N LYS A 294 -7.92 -41.06 -3.70
CA LYS A 294 -8.47 -39.73 -4.06
C LYS A 294 -7.67 -38.58 -3.45
N TYR A 295 -7.17 -38.73 -2.22
CA TYR A 295 -6.41 -37.66 -1.55
C TYR A 295 -4.95 -37.69 -1.94
N ARG A 296 -4.34 -38.87 -2.15
CA ARG A 296 -3.01 -38.97 -2.77
C ARG A 296 -3.01 -38.33 -4.14
N LYS A 297 -4.03 -38.64 -4.96
CA LYS A 297 -4.21 -38.00 -6.26
C LYS A 297 -4.40 -36.48 -6.13
N LEU A 298 -5.24 -36.01 -5.20
CA LEU A 298 -5.43 -34.58 -4.97
C LEU A 298 -4.12 -33.88 -4.54
N ALA A 299 -3.33 -34.49 -3.67
CA ALA A 299 -2.03 -33.97 -3.27
C ALA A 299 -1.08 -33.91 -4.46
N LYS A 300 -1.00 -35.00 -5.24
CA LYS A 300 -0.13 -35.09 -6.44
C LYS A 300 -0.56 -34.10 -7.54
N ASP A 301 -1.86 -34.02 -7.82
CA ASP A 301 -2.40 -33.13 -8.87
C ASP A 301 -2.20 -31.63 -8.52
N ASN A 302 -1.98 -31.30 -7.24
CA ASN A 302 -1.78 -29.92 -6.81
C ASN A 302 -0.37 -29.67 -6.21
N GLU A 303 0.53 -30.64 -6.31
CA GLU A 303 1.88 -30.54 -5.71
C GLU A 303 2.65 -29.32 -6.18
N ALA A 304 2.71 -29.08 -7.47
CA ALA A 304 3.41 -27.94 -8.06
C ALA A 304 2.83 -26.61 -7.59
N ASP A 305 1.51 -26.49 -7.52
CA ASP A 305 0.82 -25.29 -7.04
C ASP A 305 1.08 -25.04 -5.54
N ILE A 306 1.07 -26.12 -4.72
CA ILE A 306 1.35 -26.02 -3.27
C ILE A 306 2.81 -25.63 -3.03
N VAL A 307 3.76 -26.30 -3.68
CA VAL A 307 5.20 -25.98 -3.57
C VAL A 307 5.49 -24.55 -4.04
N SER A 308 4.83 -24.10 -5.12
CA SER A 308 4.95 -22.73 -5.59
C SER A 308 4.48 -21.72 -4.54
N LEU A 309 3.37 -22.00 -3.84
CA LEU A 309 2.85 -21.12 -2.78
C LEU A 309 3.78 -21.12 -1.55
N ILE A 310 4.32 -22.28 -1.16
CA ILE A 310 5.27 -22.39 -0.04
C ILE A 310 6.51 -21.53 -0.34
N LYS A 311 7.16 -21.74 -1.47
CA LYS A 311 8.37 -20.99 -1.87
C LYS A 311 8.08 -19.50 -1.96
N PHE A 312 6.92 -19.13 -2.50
CA PHE A 312 6.55 -17.72 -2.58
C PHE A 312 6.31 -17.10 -1.19
N ALA A 313 5.73 -17.84 -0.25
CA ALA A 313 5.57 -17.37 1.13
C ALA A 313 6.95 -17.15 1.80
N GLU A 314 7.91 -18.06 1.62
CA GLU A 314 9.29 -17.94 2.14
C GLU A 314 10.01 -16.72 1.53
N GLU A 315 9.85 -16.51 0.22
CA GLU A 315 10.39 -15.32 -0.44
C GLU A 315 9.74 -14.02 0.07
N LEU A 316 8.43 -14.03 0.35
CA LEU A 316 7.74 -12.88 0.97
C LEU A 316 8.25 -12.61 2.40
N SER A 317 8.46 -13.66 3.18
CA SER A 317 9.00 -13.54 4.55
C SER A 317 10.36 -12.85 4.52
N SER A 318 11.31 -13.39 3.76
CA SER A 318 12.70 -12.93 3.73
C SER A 318 12.88 -11.62 2.95
N GLY A 319 12.20 -11.46 1.81
CA GLY A 319 12.43 -10.37 0.86
C GLY A 319 11.55 -9.13 1.07
N LEU A 320 10.42 -9.26 1.77
CA LEU A 320 9.50 -8.14 2.01
C LEU A 320 9.17 -7.95 3.50
N ILE A 321 8.66 -8.99 4.19
CA ILE A 321 8.09 -8.81 5.53
C ILE A 321 9.18 -8.43 6.53
N ARG A 322 10.29 -9.18 6.57
CA ARG A 322 11.42 -8.88 7.48
C ARG A 322 12.12 -7.56 7.17
N PRO A 323 12.41 -7.20 5.90
CA PRO A 323 12.90 -5.86 5.56
C PRO A 323 11.94 -4.74 5.97
N ALA A 324 10.62 -4.92 5.76
CA ALA A 324 9.62 -3.96 6.19
C ALA A 324 9.62 -3.76 7.72
N ALA A 325 9.64 -4.84 8.48
CA ALA A 325 9.73 -4.78 9.94
C ALA A 325 11.01 -4.08 10.41
N ALA A 326 12.15 -4.37 9.76
CA ALA A 326 13.41 -3.72 10.08
C ALA A 326 13.35 -2.20 9.83
N VAL A 327 12.74 -1.76 8.72
CA VAL A 327 12.52 -0.34 8.45
C VAL A 327 11.60 0.29 9.49
N MET A 328 10.45 -0.33 9.78
CA MET A 328 9.47 0.19 10.75
C MET A 328 10.06 0.31 12.16
N THR A 329 10.96 -0.61 12.54
CA THR A 329 11.65 -0.57 13.85
C THR A 329 12.73 0.50 13.89
N ARG A 330 13.57 0.60 12.84
CA ARG A 330 14.67 1.55 12.76
C ARG A 330 14.19 2.98 12.56
N SER A 331 13.14 3.15 11.76
CA SER A 331 12.64 4.42 11.25
C SER A 331 11.13 4.57 11.49
N PRO A 332 10.66 4.58 12.77
CA PRO A 332 9.23 4.71 13.05
C PRO A 332 8.72 6.06 12.54
N ILE A 333 7.55 6.06 11.89
CA ILE A 333 6.94 7.29 11.33
C ILE A 333 6.68 8.34 12.41
N SER A 334 6.45 7.93 13.65
CA SER A 334 6.31 8.84 14.79
C SER A 334 7.53 9.76 14.97
N ASN A 335 8.71 9.32 14.55
CA ASN A 335 9.98 10.06 14.66
C ASN A 335 10.27 10.93 13.41
N LEU A 336 9.36 10.95 12.41
CA LEU A 336 9.51 11.77 11.21
C LEU A 336 9.69 13.26 11.54
N LYS A 337 9.14 13.71 12.68
CA LYS A 337 9.34 15.05 13.19
C LYS A 337 10.25 14.99 14.42
N THR A 338 11.27 15.84 14.43
CA THR A 338 12.10 16.07 15.60
C THR A 338 11.34 16.87 16.67
N ALA A 339 11.87 16.92 17.88
CA ALA A 339 11.33 17.75 18.97
C ALA A 339 11.23 19.24 18.59
N ASP A 340 12.17 19.74 17.78
CA ASP A 340 12.22 21.13 17.30
C ASP A 340 11.26 21.38 16.12
N GLY A 341 10.58 20.33 15.62
CA GLY A 341 9.63 20.41 14.52
C GLY A 341 10.25 20.30 13.13
N ASP A 342 11.52 19.96 13.04
CA ASP A 342 12.22 19.65 11.79
C ASP A 342 11.84 18.25 11.30
N VAL A 343 12.27 17.87 10.08
CA VAL A 343 11.90 16.60 9.44
C VAL A 343 13.12 15.73 9.25
N ASP A 344 13.04 14.49 9.75
CA ASP A 344 14.04 13.46 9.44
C ASP A 344 13.78 12.86 8.07
N THR A 345 14.58 13.29 7.11
CA THR A 345 14.46 12.83 5.70
C THR A 345 15.00 11.41 5.51
N LYS A 346 15.77 10.86 6.44
CA LYS A 346 16.23 9.47 6.39
C LYS A 346 15.04 8.53 6.49
N ILE A 347 14.09 8.87 7.39
CA ILE A 347 12.83 8.13 7.52
C ILE A 347 12.08 8.12 6.18
N ILE A 348 11.93 9.29 5.53
CA ILE A 348 11.26 9.36 4.22
C ILE A 348 11.96 8.43 3.21
N ARG A 349 13.28 8.46 3.12
CA ARG A 349 14.05 7.61 2.20
C ARG A 349 13.91 6.14 2.50
N ASP A 350 13.92 5.76 3.77
CA ASP A 350 13.74 4.36 4.19
C ASP A 350 12.39 3.82 3.71
N TYR A 351 11.31 4.62 3.83
CA TYR A 351 10.00 4.19 3.31
C TYR A 351 9.88 4.25 1.80
N LEU A 352 10.52 5.19 1.12
CA LEU A 352 10.61 5.19 -0.34
C LEU A 352 11.31 3.91 -0.84
N GLY A 353 12.45 3.56 -0.22
CA GLY A 353 13.16 2.31 -0.51
C GLY A 353 12.34 1.06 -0.21
N LEU A 354 11.52 1.09 0.85
CA LEU A 354 10.61 -0.01 1.18
C LEU A 354 9.51 -0.17 0.12
N VAL A 355 8.97 0.92 -0.41
CA VAL A 355 7.98 0.87 -1.50
C VAL A 355 8.58 0.23 -2.76
N ASP A 356 9.81 0.61 -3.11
CA ASP A 356 10.52 0.02 -4.26
C ASP A 356 10.79 -1.47 -4.03
N THR A 357 11.16 -1.87 -2.80
CA THR A 357 11.31 -3.29 -2.41
C THR A 357 9.98 -4.04 -2.50
N ALA A 358 8.87 -3.44 -2.08
CA ALA A 358 7.55 -4.09 -2.05
C ALA A 358 6.94 -4.30 -3.44
N ARG A 359 7.25 -3.44 -4.40
CA ARG A 359 6.66 -3.42 -5.74
C ARG A 359 6.67 -4.79 -6.45
N PRO A 360 7.80 -5.49 -6.63
CA PRO A 360 7.84 -6.78 -7.31
C PRO A 360 6.97 -7.83 -6.60
N TYR A 361 6.91 -7.79 -5.27
CA TYR A 361 6.11 -8.72 -4.48
C TYR A 361 4.61 -8.45 -4.63
N ILE A 362 4.17 -7.20 -4.62
CA ILE A 362 2.75 -6.82 -4.84
C ILE A 362 2.30 -7.30 -6.22
N THR A 363 3.10 -7.08 -7.25
CA THR A 363 2.83 -7.56 -8.61
C THR A 363 2.74 -9.08 -8.63
N ARG A 364 3.71 -9.79 -8.04
CA ARG A 364 3.75 -11.24 -8.01
C ARG A 364 2.61 -11.87 -7.19
N ILE A 365 2.20 -11.24 -6.07
CA ILE A 365 1.02 -11.68 -5.32
C ILE A 365 -0.22 -11.66 -6.23
N ASN A 366 -0.42 -10.55 -6.96
CA ASN A 366 -1.55 -10.41 -7.87
C ASN A 366 -1.53 -11.47 -8.99
N ASP A 367 -0.37 -11.73 -9.56
CA ASP A 367 -0.20 -12.75 -10.60
C ASP A 367 -0.41 -14.16 -10.02
N THR A 368 0.12 -14.45 -8.84
CA THR A 368 -0.06 -15.74 -8.16
C THR A 368 -1.54 -16.01 -7.86
N LEU A 369 -2.29 -15.02 -7.39
CA LEU A 369 -3.73 -15.16 -7.16
C LEU A 369 -4.51 -15.48 -8.43
N LYS A 370 -4.06 -15.02 -9.59
CA LYS A 370 -4.71 -15.23 -10.89
C LYS A 370 -4.27 -16.51 -11.60
N THR A 371 -3.05 -16.98 -11.37
CA THR A 371 -2.45 -18.10 -12.11
C THR A 371 -2.44 -19.40 -11.33
N ASN A 372 -2.23 -19.36 -10.00
CA ASN A 372 -2.22 -20.56 -9.18
C ASN A 372 -3.62 -21.19 -9.12
N LYS A 373 -3.72 -22.45 -9.53
CA LYS A 373 -4.99 -23.17 -9.67
C LYS A 373 -5.78 -23.25 -8.38
N LEU A 374 -5.11 -23.54 -7.25
CA LEU A 374 -5.77 -23.65 -5.94
C LEU A 374 -6.40 -22.34 -5.47
N LEU A 375 -5.74 -21.21 -5.73
CA LEU A 375 -6.24 -19.89 -5.38
C LEU A 375 -7.32 -19.42 -6.34
N LYS A 376 -7.18 -19.72 -7.63
CA LYS A 376 -8.17 -19.41 -8.66
C LYS A 376 -9.50 -20.12 -8.39
N ASP A 377 -9.46 -21.39 -8.00
CA ASP A 377 -10.65 -22.19 -7.64
C ASP A 377 -11.34 -21.63 -6.36
N ARG A 378 -10.64 -20.78 -5.60
CA ARG A 378 -11.13 -20.09 -4.40
C ARG A 378 -11.33 -18.59 -4.58
N ALA A 379 -11.57 -18.11 -5.80
CA ALA A 379 -11.71 -16.70 -6.14
C ALA A 379 -12.68 -15.92 -5.24
N LYS A 380 -13.78 -16.56 -4.78
CA LYS A 380 -14.72 -15.93 -3.83
C LYS A 380 -14.11 -15.64 -2.46
N GLN A 381 -13.23 -16.53 -1.97
CA GLN A 381 -12.51 -16.34 -0.70
C GLN A 381 -11.38 -15.31 -0.82
N THR A 382 -10.71 -15.26 -1.97
CA THR A 382 -9.59 -14.35 -2.22
C THR A 382 -10.02 -12.96 -2.72
N ALA A 383 -11.31 -12.76 -3.06
CA ALA A 383 -11.82 -11.51 -3.63
C ALA A 383 -11.46 -10.25 -2.81
N LYS A 384 -11.52 -10.35 -1.47
CA LYS A 384 -11.13 -9.22 -0.59
C LYS A 384 -9.64 -8.90 -0.68
N ILE A 385 -8.80 -9.91 -0.84
CA ILE A 385 -7.35 -9.75 -0.99
C ILE A 385 -7.06 -9.12 -2.35
N THR A 386 -7.67 -9.63 -3.41
CA THR A 386 -7.55 -9.08 -4.78
C THR A 386 -7.92 -7.60 -4.82
N ALA A 387 -9.06 -7.20 -4.21
CA ALA A 387 -9.48 -5.81 -4.16
C ALA A 387 -8.48 -4.91 -3.39
N LYS A 388 -7.84 -5.41 -2.33
CA LYS A 388 -6.79 -4.66 -1.62
C LYS A 388 -5.51 -4.53 -2.46
N LEU A 389 -5.17 -5.56 -3.23
CA LEU A 389 -4.02 -5.54 -4.14
C LEU A 389 -4.23 -4.60 -5.32
N ASP A 390 -5.43 -4.61 -5.92
CA ASP A 390 -5.78 -3.67 -6.99
C ASP A 390 -5.62 -2.23 -6.49
N LYS A 391 -6.09 -1.94 -5.28
CA LYS A 391 -5.88 -0.62 -4.64
C LYS A 391 -4.41 -0.33 -4.36
N ALA A 392 -3.62 -1.32 -3.93
CA ALA A 392 -2.19 -1.14 -3.74
C ALA A 392 -1.46 -0.86 -5.06
N MET A 393 -1.84 -1.51 -6.16
CA MET A 393 -1.31 -1.23 -7.49
C MET A 393 -1.66 0.18 -7.97
N GLU A 394 -2.89 0.64 -7.72
CA GLU A 394 -3.30 2.02 -8.01
C GLU A 394 -2.42 3.02 -7.23
N LEU A 395 -2.20 2.79 -5.94
CA LEU A 395 -1.32 3.62 -5.11
C LEU A 395 0.14 3.60 -5.57
N LEU A 396 0.65 2.47 -6.08
CA LEU A 396 1.99 2.39 -6.66
C LEU A 396 2.11 3.22 -7.94
N ASN A 397 1.08 3.24 -8.79
CA ASN A 397 1.05 4.09 -9.98
C ASN A 397 1.02 5.58 -9.62
N GLU A 398 0.27 5.95 -8.58
CA GLU A 398 0.30 7.32 -8.06
C GLU A 398 1.68 7.67 -7.49
N TYR A 399 2.30 6.77 -6.73
CA TYR A 399 3.65 6.90 -6.20
C TYR A 399 4.66 7.24 -7.30
N ASP A 400 4.65 6.53 -8.42
CA ASP A 400 5.55 6.78 -9.55
C ASP A 400 5.42 8.19 -10.12
N ALA A 401 4.23 8.76 -10.09
CA ALA A 401 3.99 10.11 -10.55
C ALA A 401 4.54 11.17 -9.57
N TYR A 402 4.67 10.85 -8.28
CA TYR A 402 4.99 11.81 -7.23
C TYR A 402 6.42 11.72 -6.68
N VAL A 403 7.02 10.57 -6.67
CA VAL A 403 8.38 10.34 -6.17
C VAL A 403 9.43 11.27 -6.78
N PRO A 404 9.41 11.57 -8.10
CA PRO A 404 10.37 12.50 -8.66
C PRO A 404 10.37 13.89 -8.01
N TYR A 405 9.19 14.39 -7.57
CA TYR A 405 9.10 15.68 -6.88
C TYR A 405 9.76 15.65 -5.50
N ILE A 406 9.61 14.52 -4.79
CA ILE A 406 10.21 14.31 -3.47
C ILE A 406 11.72 14.18 -3.60
N ASN A 407 12.18 13.34 -4.52
CA ASN A 407 13.60 13.04 -4.71
C ASN A 407 14.40 14.27 -5.18
N VAL A 408 13.81 15.18 -5.96
CA VAL A 408 14.47 16.43 -6.36
C VAL A 408 14.81 17.29 -5.13
N VAL A 409 13.94 17.31 -4.12
CA VAL A 409 14.17 18.09 -2.89
C VAL A 409 15.10 17.35 -1.92
N LEU A 410 14.88 16.04 -1.74
CA LEU A 410 15.71 15.25 -0.83
C LEU A 410 17.12 15.03 -1.37
N GLY A 411 17.29 15.03 -2.68
CA GLY A 411 18.57 14.77 -3.34
C GLY A 411 19.07 13.33 -3.11
N ASP A 412 20.38 13.18 -3.11
CA ASP A 412 21.09 11.90 -3.01
C ASP A 412 21.42 11.45 -1.56
N GLY A 413 20.99 12.22 -0.56
CA GLY A 413 21.28 11.94 0.85
C GLY A 413 22.40 12.81 1.42
N SER A 414 23.13 13.52 0.57
CA SER A 414 24.11 14.51 1.03
C SER A 414 23.45 15.77 1.57
N ASP A 415 24.20 16.55 2.34
CA ASP A 415 23.76 17.85 2.82
C ASP A 415 23.34 18.76 1.67
N LYS A 416 22.22 19.48 1.84
CA LYS A 416 21.68 20.40 0.85
C LYS A 416 21.33 21.75 1.46
N THR A 417 21.49 22.81 0.69
CA THR A 417 21.07 24.17 1.05
C THR A 417 20.20 24.74 -0.06
N TYR A 418 18.94 25.03 0.23
CA TYR A 418 18.02 25.64 -0.71
C TYR A 418 17.65 27.05 -0.29
N MET A 419 17.57 27.97 -1.26
CA MET A 419 17.09 29.32 -1.05
C MET A 419 15.64 29.42 -1.46
N LEU A 420 14.75 29.74 -0.53
CA LEU A 420 13.33 29.96 -0.75
C LEU A 420 13.08 31.46 -0.92
N VAL A 421 12.66 31.84 -2.12
CA VAL A 421 12.43 33.26 -2.51
C VAL A 421 10.95 33.55 -2.47
N ALA A 422 10.48 34.29 -1.47
CA ALA A 422 9.12 34.81 -1.43
C ALA A 422 9.05 36.06 -2.27
N GLN A 423 8.28 36.01 -3.36
CA GLN A 423 8.10 37.10 -4.30
C GLN A 423 6.83 37.89 -4.00
N ASN A 424 6.92 39.22 -4.03
CA ASN A 424 5.78 40.11 -3.97
C ASN A 424 5.18 40.29 -5.37
N SER A 425 4.17 39.48 -5.72
CA SER A 425 3.50 39.55 -7.01
C SER A 425 2.50 40.71 -7.14
N ALA A 426 2.27 41.51 -6.12
CA ALA A 426 1.60 42.80 -6.24
C ALA A 426 2.46 43.75 -7.10
N GLU A 427 3.78 43.72 -6.96
CA GLU A 427 4.77 44.37 -7.84
C GLU A 427 5.19 43.36 -8.93
N MET A 428 4.36 43.21 -9.94
CA MET A 428 4.50 42.21 -10.97
C MET A 428 5.82 42.29 -11.75
N ARG A 429 6.42 41.12 -11.91
CA ARG A 429 7.60 40.85 -12.74
C ARG A 429 7.35 39.62 -13.61
N SER A 430 8.01 39.55 -14.74
CA SER A 430 7.92 38.44 -15.69
C SER A 430 8.19 37.09 -15.05
N GLY A 431 9.07 37.01 -14.06
CA GLY A 431 9.38 35.80 -13.27
C GLY A 431 8.55 35.63 -11.99
N GLY A 432 7.43 36.36 -11.82
CA GLY A 432 6.52 36.22 -10.66
C GLY A 432 6.26 37.51 -9.91
N GLY A 433 7.26 38.15 -9.35
CA GLY A 433 7.16 39.39 -8.58
C GLY A 433 8.51 39.91 -8.12
N LEU A 434 8.48 40.96 -7.32
CA LEU A 434 9.69 41.50 -6.69
C LEU A 434 10.15 40.49 -5.59
N PRO A 435 11.42 40.03 -5.59
CA PRO A 435 11.95 39.25 -4.46
C PRO A 435 11.92 40.09 -3.19
N ALA A 436 11.13 39.69 -2.21
CA ALA A 436 10.88 40.46 -0.98
C ALA A 436 11.55 39.87 0.23
N SER A 437 11.38 38.60 0.45
CA SER A 437 11.92 37.86 1.59
C SER A 437 12.60 36.57 1.14
N ILE A 438 13.60 36.16 1.90
CA ILE A 438 14.38 34.93 1.65
C ILE A 438 14.36 34.08 2.90
N GLY A 439 14.02 32.81 2.73
CA GLY A 439 14.21 31.74 3.70
C GLY A 439 15.29 30.79 3.23
N ILE A 440 15.98 30.16 4.13
CA ILE A 440 16.96 29.12 3.84
C ILE A 440 16.45 27.80 4.38
N ILE A 441 16.41 26.80 3.51
CA ILE A 441 16.11 25.41 3.89
C ILE A 441 17.43 24.66 3.84
N THR A 442 17.75 23.93 4.89
CA THR A 442 18.91 23.06 4.92
C THR A 442 18.48 21.61 5.16
N ILE A 443 19.15 20.69 4.52
CA ILE A 443 19.16 19.29 4.91
C ILE A 443 20.59 19.04 5.37
N LYS A 444 20.76 18.81 6.66
CA LYS A 444 22.06 18.52 7.26
C LYS A 444 21.95 17.25 8.10
N ASP A 445 22.89 16.32 7.88
CA ASP A 445 22.86 15.01 8.56
C ASP A 445 21.50 14.27 8.39
N GLY A 446 20.79 14.56 7.30
CA GLY A 446 19.46 14.04 7.01
C GLY A 446 18.30 14.80 7.67
N ILE A 447 18.55 15.83 8.46
CA ILE A 447 17.49 16.64 9.08
C ILE A 447 17.21 17.86 8.21
N LEU A 448 15.97 17.97 7.75
CA LEU A 448 15.46 19.11 6.99
C LEU A 448 14.98 20.18 7.98
N HIS A 449 15.68 21.29 7.99
CA HIS A 449 15.35 22.48 8.77
C HIS A 449 14.89 23.61 7.85
N ILE A 450 13.82 24.32 8.24
CA ILE A 450 13.31 25.50 7.53
C ILE A 450 13.60 26.74 8.38
N GLY A 451 14.59 27.49 7.95
CA GLY A 451 15.00 28.72 8.61
C GLY A 451 13.97 29.84 8.49
N GLU A 452 14.12 30.88 9.31
CA GLU A 452 13.22 32.01 9.30
C GLU A 452 13.38 32.86 8.02
N PHE A 453 12.26 33.44 7.59
CA PHE A 453 12.25 34.39 6.49
C PHE A 453 12.81 35.73 6.95
N SER A 454 13.79 36.20 6.21
CA SER A 454 14.41 37.50 6.40
C SER A 454 14.21 38.40 5.20
N SER A 455 14.37 39.72 5.38
CA SER A 455 14.28 40.66 4.23
C SER A 455 15.34 40.34 3.18
N PHE A 456 15.02 40.60 1.92
CA PHE A 456 15.96 40.40 0.81
C PHE A 456 17.35 40.97 1.11
N PHE A 457 17.43 42.22 1.60
CA PHE A 457 18.69 42.92 1.82
C PHE A 457 19.49 42.40 3.04
N SER A 458 18.84 41.71 3.97
CA SER A 458 19.56 41.04 5.08
C SER A 458 20.25 39.75 4.62
N VAL A 459 19.71 39.09 3.56
CA VAL A 459 20.24 37.83 3.06
C VAL A 459 21.10 38.01 1.81
N LEU A 460 20.73 38.91 0.88
CA LEU A 460 21.38 39.09 -0.40
C LEU A 460 21.93 40.51 -0.54
N PRO A 461 22.97 40.73 -1.37
CA PRO A 461 23.42 42.08 -1.69
C PRO A 461 22.41 42.78 -2.58
N GLY A 462 22.25 44.09 -2.39
CA GLY A 462 21.37 44.92 -3.24
C GLY A 462 21.94 45.20 -4.62
N ASN A 463 23.26 45.32 -4.73
CA ASN A 463 23.98 45.63 -5.97
C ASN A 463 24.37 44.30 -6.66
N ASN A 464 24.20 44.26 -7.99
CA ASN A 464 24.50 43.11 -8.82
C ASN A 464 25.83 43.26 -9.60
N LYS A 465 26.38 44.45 -9.64
CA LYS A 465 27.65 44.75 -10.33
C LYS A 465 28.78 43.90 -9.70
N LYS A 466 29.64 43.33 -10.55
CA LYS A 466 30.74 42.45 -10.15
C LYS A 466 30.33 41.11 -9.45
N ILE A 467 29.05 40.74 -9.48
CA ILE A 467 28.55 39.44 -8.95
C ILE A 467 28.22 38.51 -10.13
N ASN A 468 27.48 39.02 -11.09
CA ASN A 468 27.00 38.26 -12.23
C ASN A 468 27.52 38.87 -13.56
N THR A 469 27.68 38.00 -14.55
CA THR A 469 27.94 38.38 -15.91
C THR A 469 26.67 38.33 -16.74
N PHE A 470 26.57 39.20 -17.70
CA PHE A 470 25.39 39.32 -18.58
C PHE A 470 25.83 39.40 -20.04
N SER A 471 25.07 38.79 -20.94
CA SER A 471 25.28 38.97 -22.36
C SER A 471 24.82 40.38 -22.80
N LYS A 472 25.40 40.89 -23.88
CA LYS A 472 24.99 42.18 -24.45
C LYS A 472 23.49 42.18 -24.80
N ASN A 473 22.96 41.08 -25.34
CA ASN A 473 21.55 40.95 -25.68
C ASN A 473 20.67 40.92 -24.44
N GLU A 474 21.06 40.24 -23.39
CA GLU A 474 20.32 40.18 -22.12
C GLU A 474 20.16 41.58 -21.52
N ILE A 475 21.23 42.36 -21.44
CA ILE A 475 21.19 43.76 -20.98
C ILE A 475 20.34 44.61 -21.90
N LYS A 476 20.51 44.51 -23.23
CA LYS A 476 19.73 45.28 -24.20
C LYS A 476 18.22 45.09 -24.04
N ILE A 477 17.77 43.88 -23.73
CA ILE A 477 16.34 43.52 -23.56
C ILE A 477 15.80 43.97 -22.20
N PHE A 478 16.53 43.74 -21.10
CA PHE A 478 16.00 43.82 -19.74
C PHE A 478 16.45 45.03 -18.92
N SER A 479 17.46 45.81 -19.37
CA SER A 479 18.06 46.94 -18.62
C SER A 479 17.08 48.01 -18.13
N GLN A 480 15.94 48.16 -18.80
CA GLN A 480 14.92 49.15 -18.46
C GLN A 480 14.32 49.05 -17.05
N ASN A 481 14.55 47.92 -16.35
CA ASN A 481 14.07 47.61 -14.99
C ASN A 481 15.23 47.41 -14.01
N TRP A 482 16.37 48.06 -14.21
CA TRP A 482 17.60 47.93 -13.38
C TRP A 482 18.22 46.53 -13.42
N TYR A 483 17.89 45.72 -14.43
CA TYR A 483 18.48 44.43 -14.67
C TYR A 483 19.99 44.59 -14.96
N GLY A 484 20.81 43.83 -14.27
CA GLY A 484 22.26 44.00 -14.31
C GLY A 484 22.80 44.89 -13.18
N ASP A 485 22.06 45.92 -12.74
CA ASP A 485 22.51 46.80 -11.65
C ASP A 485 22.07 46.34 -10.27
N LYS A 486 20.79 45.91 -10.14
CA LYS A 486 20.20 45.52 -8.87
C LYS A 486 19.86 44.04 -8.86
N LEU A 487 20.30 43.32 -7.84
CA LEU A 487 19.98 41.88 -7.72
C LEU A 487 18.48 41.62 -7.49
N THR A 488 17.77 42.55 -6.90
CA THR A 488 16.29 42.51 -6.79
C THR A 488 15.62 42.46 -8.16
N ALA A 489 16.28 42.88 -9.23
CA ALA A 489 15.78 42.85 -10.60
C ALA A 489 15.96 41.50 -11.31
N ALA A 490 16.50 40.48 -10.66
CA ALA A 490 16.71 39.17 -11.26
C ALA A 490 15.42 38.59 -11.87
N THR A 491 14.28 38.73 -11.20
CA THR A 491 12.97 38.26 -11.63
C THR A 491 12.29 39.06 -12.75
N VAL A 492 12.96 40.12 -13.28
CA VAL A 492 12.58 40.81 -14.50
C VAL A 492 12.67 39.87 -15.71
N ASN A 493 13.62 38.94 -15.67
CA ASN A 493 13.78 37.94 -16.70
C ASN A 493 12.72 36.81 -16.50
N PRO A 494 11.94 36.49 -17.55
CA PRO A 494 10.93 35.44 -17.47
C PRO A 494 11.52 34.03 -17.42
N HIS A 495 12.78 33.84 -17.78
CA HIS A 495 13.49 32.57 -17.67
C HIS A 495 13.98 32.37 -16.24
N PHE A 496 13.15 31.70 -15.40
CA PHE A 496 13.42 31.57 -13.97
C PHE A 496 14.78 30.91 -13.65
N PRO A 497 15.27 29.88 -14.37
CA PRO A 497 16.61 29.33 -14.09
C PRO A 497 17.71 30.43 -14.12
N ARG A 498 17.61 31.39 -15.00
CA ARG A 498 18.56 32.53 -15.04
C ARG A 498 18.38 33.46 -13.84
N ALA A 499 17.15 33.78 -13.47
CA ALA A 499 16.85 34.58 -12.29
C ALA A 499 17.39 33.91 -11.01
N ALA A 500 17.16 32.61 -10.87
CA ALA A 500 17.65 31.79 -9.76
C ALA A 500 19.18 31.77 -9.68
N GLN A 501 19.85 31.56 -10.80
CA GLN A 501 21.33 31.59 -10.87
C GLN A 501 21.91 32.94 -10.40
N LEU A 502 21.29 34.05 -10.82
CA LEU A 502 21.70 35.39 -10.38
C LEU A 502 21.59 35.54 -8.87
N LEU A 503 20.49 35.10 -8.28
CA LEU A 503 20.26 35.14 -6.82
C LEU A 503 21.21 34.19 -6.06
N ALA A 504 21.42 32.97 -6.55
CA ALA A 504 22.35 32.00 -5.98
C ALA A 504 23.80 32.54 -5.93
N ASN A 505 24.25 33.20 -7.02
CA ASN A 505 25.54 33.87 -7.06
C ASN A 505 25.63 35.03 -6.06
N GLY A 506 24.53 35.78 -5.86
CA GLY A 506 24.44 36.80 -4.82
C GLY A 506 24.59 36.22 -3.41
N TYR A 507 24.00 35.11 -3.14
CA TYR A 507 24.11 34.39 -1.85
C TYR A 507 25.55 33.92 -1.63
N LYS A 508 26.14 33.25 -2.63
CA LYS A 508 27.54 32.80 -2.61
C LYS A 508 28.52 33.97 -2.35
N LYS A 509 28.28 35.11 -2.98
CA LYS A 509 29.13 36.31 -2.76
C LYS A 509 29.09 36.77 -1.30
N LYS A 510 27.92 36.78 -0.68
CA LYS A 510 27.73 37.31 0.68
C LYS A 510 28.09 36.29 1.76
N HIS A 511 27.68 35.02 1.60
CA HIS A 511 27.77 33.97 2.63
C HIS A 511 28.89 32.97 2.39
N LYS A 512 29.58 33.02 1.21
CA LYS A 512 30.62 32.06 0.79
C LYS A 512 30.13 30.61 0.66
N VAL A 513 28.82 30.38 0.65
CA VAL A 513 28.16 29.09 0.51
C VAL A 513 27.43 29.07 -0.85
N GLN A 514 27.58 27.98 -1.57
CA GLN A 514 26.78 27.69 -2.78
C GLN A 514 25.46 27.05 -2.35
N VAL A 515 24.34 27.57 -2.87
CA VAL A 515 23.06 26.90 -2.68
C VAL A 515 22.87 25.80 -3.73
N ASP A 516 22.26 24.67 -3.33
CA ASP A 516 21.96 23.55 -4.24
C ASP A 516 20.74 23.82 -5.12
N GLY A 517 19.89 24.75 -4.70
CA GLY A 517 18.73 25.15 -5.49
C GLY A 517 18.10 26.45 -5.00
N VAL A 518 17.22 26.99 -5.86
CA VAL A 518 16.40 28.15 -5.55
C VAL A 518 14.94 27.83 -5.85
N ILE A 519 14.09 28.00 -4.86
CA ILE A 519 12.64 27.78 -4.94
C ILE A 519 11.96 29.14 -4.86
N SER A 520 11.13 29.45 -5.81
CA SER A 520 10.37 30.69 -5.86
C SER A 520 8.90 30.46 -5.56
N MET A 521 8.36 31.28 -4.67
CA MET A 521 6.94 31.22 -4.28
C MET A 521 6.32 32.62 -4.32
N THR A 522 5.08 32.70 -4.79
CA THR A 522 4.23 33.88 -4.67
C THR A 522 3.12 33.68 -3.67
N PRO A 523 2.39 34.71 -3.21
CA PRO A 523 1.22 34.54 -2.34
C PRO A 523 0.14 33.60 -2.89
N ALA A 524 0.12 33.35 -4.19
CA ALA A 524 -0.85 32.42 -4.79
C ALA A 524 -0.63 30.98 -4.33
N ILE A 525 0.61 30.48 -4.30
CA ILE A 525 0.86 29.13 -3.79
C ILE A 525 0.60 29.04 -2.28
N VAL A 526 0.90 30.12 -1.53
CA VAL A 526 0.59 30.18 -0.09
C VAL A 526 -0.91 29.97 0.14
N GLY A 527 -1.75 30.67 -0.61
CA GLY A 527 -3.21 30.48 -0.56
C GLY A 527 -3.63 29.06 -0.93
N ARG A 528 -3.13 28.51 -2.03
CA ARG A 528 -3.43 27.13 -2.48
C ARG A 528 -3.02 26.07 -1.43
N LEU A 529 -1.89 26.27 -0.78
CA LEU A 529 -1.46 25.40 0.31
C LEU A 529 -2.41 25.50 1.51
N ILE A 530 -2.91 26.71 1.85
CA ILE A 530 -3.96 26.89 2.88
C ILE A 530 -5.22 26.13 2.50
N GLY A 531 -5.57 26.04 1.22
CA GLY A 531 -6.70 25.23 0.73
C GLY A 531 -6.57 23.73 1.09
N VAL A 532 -5.33 23.22 1.19
CA VAL A 532 -5.05 21.83 1.58
C VAL A 532 -4.85 21.70 3.09
N THR A 533 -4.15 22.65 3.74
CA THR A 533 -3.76 22.57 5.16
C THR A 533 -4.84 23.07 6.12
N GLY A 534 -5.83 23.79 5.60
CA GLY A 534 -6.86 24.46 6.37
C GLY A 534 -6.54 25.93 6.67
N PRO A 535 -7.58 26.72 7.07
CA PRO A 535 -7.43 28.14 7.36
C PRO A 535 -6.44 28.42 8.51
N ILE A 536 -5.73 29.55 8.39
CA ILE A 536 -4.78 30.03 9.40
C ILE A 536 -5.22 31.38 9.97
N THR A 537 -4.91 31.67 11.23
CA THR A 537 -5.12 32.98 11.85
C THR A 537 -3.77 33.62 12.16
N LEU A 538 -3.55 34.83 11.68
CA LEU A 538 -2.33 35.60 11.93
C LEU A 538 -2.38 36.27 13.32
N SER A 539 -1.21 36.69 13.84
CA SER A 539 -1.08 37.35 15.14
C SER A 539 -1.87 38.65 15.27
N ASN A 540 -2.19 39.30 14.14
CA ASN A 540 -3.03 40.48 14.10
C ASN A 540 -4.54 40.18 14.04
N GLY A 541 -4.95 38.91 14.26
CA GLY A 541 -6.34 38.44 14.24
C GLY A 541 -6.95 38.18 12.86
N VAL A 542 -6.20 38.39 11.77
CA VAL A 542 -6.70 38.16 10.41
C VAL A 542 -6.73 36.67 10.10
N LYS A 543 -7.90 36.15 9.76
CA LYS A 543 -8.11 34.76 9.34
C LYS A 543 -7.95 34.66 7.82
N LEU A 544 -7.15 33.71 7.37
CA LEU A 544 -6.84 33.49 5.98
C LEU A 544 -7.32 32.10 5.54
N ASP A 545 -8.18 32.06 4.53
CA ASP A 545 -8.47 30.88 3.71
C ASP A 545 -7.69 30.92 2.39
N GLU A 546 -7.89 29.94 1.52
CA GLU A 546 -7.22 29.83 0.22
C GLU A 546 -7.30 31.14 -0.60
N LYS A 547 -8.50 31.66 -0.77
CA LYS A 547 -8.75 32.80 -1.67
C LYS A 547 -8.40 34.13 -1.01
N TYR A 548 -8.76 34.28 0.26
CA TYR A 548 -8.52 35.53 0.96
C TYR A 548 -7.05 35.75 1.28
N ALA A 549 -6.28 34.67 1.54
CA ALA A 549 -4.84 34.78 1.69
C ALA A 549 -4.18 35.49 0.50
N ILE A 550 -4.57 35.12 -0.72
CA ILE A 550 -4.03 35.72 -1.94
C ILE A 550 -4.35 37.20 -2.00
N LYS A 551 -5.58 37.59 -1.74
CA LYS A 551 -6.00 38.99 -1.72
C LYS A 551 -5.33 39.76 -0.57
N TYR A 552 -5.37 39.23 0.63
CA TYR A 552 -4.79 39.88 1.81
C TYR A 552 -3.32 40.23 1.59
N LEU A 553 -2.51 39.22 1.23
CA LEU A 553 -1.06 39.37 1.05
C LEU A 553 -0.68 40.24 -0.18
N GLN A 554 -1.60 40.48 -1.11
CA GLN A 554 -1.32 41.28 -2.29
C GLN A 554 -2.00 42.66 -2.32
N HIS A 555 -2.95 42.89 -1.44
CA HIS A 555 -3.75 44.09 -1.46
C HIS A 555 -4.09 44.65 -0.08
N ASP A 556 -4.86 43.90 0.75
CA ASP A 556 -5.45 44.43 1.97
C ASP A 556 -4.41 44.82 3.03
N ILE A 557 -3.31 44.06 3.12
CA ILE A 557 -2.19 44.27 4.03
C ILE A 557 -1.54 45.66 3.88
N TYR A 558 -1.47 46.17 2.65
CA TYR A 558 -0.91 47.52 2.40
C TYR A 558 -1.80 48.61 2.92
N PHE A 559 -3.11 48.47 2.88
CA PHE A 559 -4.06 49.41 3.42
C PHE A 559 -4.16 49.36 4.94
N GLN A 560 -3.81 48.20 5.50
CA GLN A 560 -3.79 48.01 6.95
C GLN A 560 -2.59 48.72 7.60
N TYR A 561 -1.40 48.54 7.04
CA TYR A 561 -0.17 49.04 7.67
C TYR A 561 0.35 50.35 7.03
N HIS A 562 0.28 50.52 5.73
CA HIS A 562 0.78 51.68 5.01
C HIS A 562 -0.27 52.79 4.96
N THR A 563 -0.73 53.21 6.10
CA THR A 563 -1.73 54.28 6.21
C THR A 563 -1.13 55.63 5.91
N LYS A 564 -1.97 56.64 5.60
CA LYS A 564 -1.51 58.04 5.35
C LYS A 564 -0.65 58.56 6.54
N LYS A 565 -1.01 58.22 7.78
CA LYS A 565 -0.24 58.59 8.98
C LYS A 565 1.13 57.93 9.02
N ALA A 566 1.19 56.60 8.81
CA ALA A 566 2.46 55.87 8.80
C ALA A 566 3.41 56.36 7.70
N MET A 567 2.87 56.68 6.53
CA MET A 567 3.67 57.09 5.37
C MET A 567 4.23 58.51 5.43
N LYS A 568 3.83 59.34 6.42
CA LYS A 568 4.35 60.72 6.59
C LYS A 568 5.79 60.78 7.07
N THR A 569 6.23 59.82 7.85
CA THR A 569 7.56 59.84 8.47
C THR A 569 8.43 58.66 8.03
N LYS A 570 9.77 58.86 8.07
CA LYS A 570 10.73 57.76 7.76
C LYS A 570 10.57 56.62 8.74
N LYS A 571 10.33 56.87 10.05
CA LYS A 571 10.09 55.85 11.08
C LYS A 571 8.78 55.13 10.85
N GLY A 572 7.69 55.82 10.50
CA GLY A 572 6.40 55.21 10.23
C GLY A 572 6.43 54.28 9.01
N LYS A 573 7.15 54.68 7.95
CA LYS A 573 7.37 53.84 6.76
C LYS A 573 8.16 52.57 7.12
N ALA A 574 9.21 52.70 7.90
CA ALA A 574 10.02 51.55 8.36
C ALA A 574 9.17 50.57 9.20
N GLU A 575 8.34 51.11 10.10
CA GLU A 575 7.48 50.26 10.94
C GLU A 575 6.36 49.57 10.11
N ALA A 576 5.75 50.28 9.18
CA ALA A 576 4.76 49.68 8.25
C ALA A 576 5.35 48.48 7.44
N ASN A 577 6.57 48.66 6.91
CA ASN A 577 7.28 47.63 6.18
C ASN A 577 7.65 46.45 7.12
N ARG A 578 8.06 46.74 8.37
CA ARG A 578 8.39 45.71 9.35
C ARG A 578 7.15 44.83 9.64
N LEU A 579 6.01 45.45 9.93
CA LEU A 579 4.74 44.76 10.24
C LEU A 579 4.23 43.95 9.05
N GLU A 580 4.28 44.54 7.83
CA GLU A 580 3.95 43.83 6.59
C GLU A 580 4.81 42.55 6.44
N ASN A 581 6.14 42.69 6.54
CA ASN A 581 7.06 41.57 6.39
C ASN A 581 6.85 40.51 7.49
N GLN A 582 6.52 40.91 8.73
CA GLN A 582 6.16 39.99 9.81
C GLN A 582 4.95 39.13 9.45
N MET A 583 3.90 39.71 8.88
CA MET A 583 2.71 38.97 8.47
C MET A 583 2.98 38.02 7.31
N PHE A 584 3.80 38.39 6.35
CA PHE A 584 4.24 37.48 5.28
C PHE A 584 5.02 36.29 5.83
N ALA A 585 5.98 36.55 6.71
CA ALA A 585 6.78 35.49 7.35
C ALA A 585 5.91 34.57 8.21
N GLU A 586 4.98 35.13 8.99
CA GLU A 586 4.05 34.38 9.81
C GLU A 586 3.12 33.50 8.97
N ALA A 587 2.55 34.02 7.88
CA ALA A 587 1.70 33.25 6.98
C ALA A 587 2.49 32.07 6.38
N ALA A 588 3.71 32.32 5.89
CA ALA A 588 4.59 31.27 5.36
C ALA A 588 4.89 30.19 6.42
N LYS A 589 5.29 30.61 7.64
CA LYS A 589 5.61 29.70 8.75
C LYS A 589 4.40 28.82 9.15
N LYS A 590 3.21 29.42 9.26
CA LYS A 590 1.98 28.69 9.60
C LYS A 590 1.57 27.71 8.53
N VAL A 591 1.69 28.08 7.25
CA VAL A 591 1.41 27.19 6.12
C VAL A 591 2.38 26.02 6.08
N ILE A 592 3.67 26.29 6.25
CA ILE A 592 4.69 25.23 6.29
C ILE A 592 4.41 24.29 7.47
N LYS A 593 4.11 24.83 8.66
CA LYS A 593 3.71 24.02 9.81
C LYS A 593 2.46 23.18 9.51
N GLY A 594 1.49 23.74 8.81
CA GLY A 594 0.29 23.03 8.35
C GLY A 594 0.60 21.93 7.35
N VAL A 595 1.51 22.14 6.39
CA VAL A 595 1.99 21.12 5.46
C VAL A 595 2.64 19.98 6.22
N MET A 596 3.49 20.30 7.20
CA MET A 596 4.24 19.32 7.99
C MET A 596 3.38 18.64 9.07
N SER A 597 2.16 19.15 9.37
CA SER A 597 1.33 18.59 10.45
C SER A 597 0.73 17.22 10.09
N ASP A 598 0.52 16.95 8.79
CA ASP A 598 -0.05 15.72 8.28
C ASP A 598 0.63 15.35 6.96
N LEU A 599 1.43 14.30 6.98
CA LEU A 599 2.15 13.75 5.85
C LEU A 599 1.50 12.45 5.34
N SER A 600 0.20 12.28 5.56
CA SER A 600 -0.55 11.18 4.97
C SER A 600 -0.47 11.20 3.43
N LEU A 601 -0.45 10.03 2.81
CA LEU A 601 -0.37 9.90 1.35
C LEU A 601 -1.43 10.75 0.63
N LYS A 602 -2.67 10.72 1.12
CA LYS A 602 -3.77 11.52 0.60
C LYS A 602 -3.48 13.03 0.62
N ARG A 603 -2.77 13.50 1.64
CA ARG A 603 -2.42 14.92 1.76
C ARG A 603 -1.22 15.27 0.91
N ILE A 604 -0.21 14.42 0.87
CA ILE A 604 0.96 14.58 -0.01
C ILE A 604 0.52 14.66 -1.47
N THR A 605 -0.38 13.78 -1.92
CA THR A 605 -0.95 13.83 -3.27
C THR A 605 -1.55 15.21 -3.58
N LYS A 606 -2.41 15.75 -2.69
CA LYS A 606 -3.00 17.07 -2.86
C LYS A 606 -1.96 18.20 -2.87
N LEU A 607 -0.91 18.11 -2.05
CA LEU A 607 0.18 19.08 -2.03
C LEU A 607 0.95 19.08 -3.36
N ILE A 608 1.22 17.92 -3.92
CA ILE A 608 1.88 17.80 -5.22
C ILE A 608 0.99 18.34 -6.35
N ASP A 609 -0.32 18.12 -6.31
CA ASP A 609 -1.25 18.73 -7.27
C ASP A 609 -1.25 20.27 -7.17
N VAL A 610 -1.15 20.80 -5.94
CA VAL A 610 -0.95 22.25 -5.74
C VAL A 610 0.37 22.72 -6.37
N VAL A 611 1.46 21.97 -6.21
CA VAL A 611 2.76 22.30 -6.83
C VAL A 611 2.67 22.26 -8.35
N LYS A 612 2.09 21.19 -8.93
CA LYS A 612 1.87 21.06 -10.38
C LYS A 612 1.11 22.25 -10.94
N LYS A 613 -0.08 22.51 -10.36
CA LYS A 613 -0.92 23.64 -10.80
C LYS A 613 -0.24 25.00 -10.63
N SER A 614 0.50 25.17 -9.55
CA SER A 614 1.24 26.41 -9.29
C SER A 614 2.43 26.59 -10.23
N SER A 615 3.04 25.50 -10.67
CA SER A 615 4.11 25.52 -11.67
C SER A 615 3.58 25.85 -13.06
N GLU A 616 2.44 25.28 -13.46
CA GLU A 616 1.74 25.62 -14.71
C GLU A 616 1.39 27.11 -14.77
N ASP A 617 0.92 27.68 -13.67
CA ASP A 617 0.59 29.09 -13.54
C ASP A 617 1.84 29.98 -13.27
N ARG A 618 3.02 29.40 -13.18
CA ARG A 618 4.32 30.06 -12.89
C ARG A 618 4.36 30.83 -11.57
N VAL A 619 3.49 30.48 -10.62
CA VAL A 619 3.48 31.07 -9.26
C VAL A 619 4.38 30.30 -8.29
N PHE A 620 4.90 29.16 -8.74
CA PHE A 620 5.93 28.35 -8.11
C PHE A 620 6.93 27.90 -9.17
N CYS A 621 8.21 28.10 -8.91
CA CYS A 621 9.29 27.67 -9.80
C CYS A 621 10.47 27.15 -8.98
N MET A 622 11.20 26.20 -9.55
CA MET A 622 12.39 25.60 -8.94
C MET A 622 13.56 25.65 -9.93
N TRP A 623 14.73 25.86 -9.38
CA TRP A 623 16.01 25.69 -10.07
C TRP A 623 16.97 24.93 -9.18
N MET A 624 17.72 23.98 -9.76
CA MET A 624 18.74 23.18 -9.10
C MET A 624 20.10 23.45 -9.73
N ALA A 625 21.14 23.52 -8.89
CA ALA A 625 22.51 23.71 -9.33
C ALA A 625 23.08 22.46 -10.02
N ASP A 626 22.67 21.30 -9.59
CA ASP A 626 22.98 20.02 -10.23
C ASP A 626 22.21 19.88 -11.55
N SER A 627 22.89 19.48 -12.61
CA SER A 627 22.32 19.40 -13.96
C SER A 627 21.26 18.29 -14.09
N LYS A 628 21.44 17.15 -13.44
CA LYS A 628 20.48 16.04 -13.44
C LYS A 628 19.19 16.42 -12.70
N ALA A 629 19.34 17.00 -11.50
CA ALA A 629 18.21 17.53 -10.73
C ALA A 629 17.48 18.63 -11.51
N GLN A 630 18.21 19.51 -12.20
CA GLN A 630 17.62 20.57 -13.03
C GLN A 630 16.83 19.99 -14.22
N GLU A 631 17.34 18.96 -14.87
CA GLU A 631 16.59 18.28 -15.95
C GLU A 631 15.32 17.62 -15.41
N THR A 632 15.38 17.00 -14.25
CA THR A 632 14.19 16.47 -13.57
C THR A 632 13.17 17.57 -13.28
N VAL A 633 13.60 18.71 -12.72
CA VAL A 633 12.72 19.87 -12.45
C VAL A 633 12.08 20.38 -13.74
N LYS A 634 12.81 20.38 -14.86
CA LYS A 634 12.28 20.76 -16.18
C LYS A 634 11.22 19.77 -16.66
N ASN A 635 11.49 18.47 -16.57
CA ASN A 635 10.56 17.41 -16.97
C ASN A 635 9.27 17.40 -16.13
N LEU A 636 9.37 17.76 -14.85
CA LEU A 636 8.23 17.95 -13.94
C LEU A 636 7.43 19.25 -14.23
N GLY A 637 7.89 20.08 -15.17
CA GLY A 637 7.26 21.35 -15.48
C GLY A 637 7.45 22.45 -14.44
N CYS A 638 8.32 22.22 -13.43
CA CYS A 638 8.53 23.15 -12.31
C CYS A 638 9.63 24.20 -12.53
N SER A 639 10.37 24.11 -13.64
CA SER A 639 11.55 24.96 -13.84
C SER A 639 11.24 26.44 -14.09
N GLY A 640 10.05 26.81 -14.54
CA GLY A 640 9.73 28.14 -14.98
C GLY A 640 10.65 28.62 -16.14
N SER A 641 11.25 27.71 -16.90
CA SER A 641 12.07 28.03 -18.05
C SER A 641 11.22 28.55 -19.23
N LEU A 642 11.83 29.32 -20.10
CA LEU A 642 11.31 29.51 -21.44
C LEU A 642 11.54 28.21 -22.23
N ASN A 643 10.65 27.92 -23.17
CA ASN A 643 10.73 26.70 -23.95
C ASN A 643 11.55 26.92 -25.22
N TYR A 644 12.54 26.05 -25.45
CA TYR A 644 13.42 26.07 -26.63
C TYR A 644 13.13 24.92 -27.59
N ASP A 645 12.16 24.08 -27.31
CA ASP A 645 11.75 22.96 -28.18
C ASP A 645 10.78 23.50 -29.27
N PRO A 646 11.17 23.51 -30.55
CA PRO A 646 10.29 23.96 -31.60
C PRO A 646 9.06 23.04 -31.79
N GLN A 647 9.13 21.76 -31.40
CA GLN A 647 7.98 20.82 -31.51
C GLN A 647 6.89 21.11 -30.48
N LYS A 648 7.20 21.86 -29.44
CA LYS A 648 6.25 22.31 -28.39
C LYS A 648 6.16 23.82 -28.37
N PRO A 649 5.62 24.48 -29.41
CA PRO A 649 5.71 25.92 -29.58
C PRO A 649 5.01 26.68 -28.42
N GLU A 650 5.66 27.71 -27.88
CA GLU A 650 5.11 28.61 -26.87
C GLU A 650 5.16 30.05 -27.29
N LEU A 651 4.04 30.78 -27.14
CA LEU A 651 3.99 32.26 -27.25
C LEU A 651 4.13 32.87 -25.85
N GLY A 652 5.23 33.51 -25.55
CA GLY A 652 5.46 34.22 -24.30
C GLY A 652 4.93 35.63 -24.33
N VAL A 653 4.08 36.02 -23.38
CA VAL A 653 3.56 37.39 -23.21
C VAL A 653 3.85 37.85 -21.80
N PHE A 654 4.97 38.54 -21.60
CA PHE A 654 5.42 38.95 -20.29
C PHE A 654 5.47 40.47 -20.15
N PHE A 655 5.33 40.95 -18.91
CA PHE A 655 5.53 42.34 -18.59
C PHE A 655 6.12 42.53 -17.19
N ASN A 656 6.78 43.66 -17.01
CA ASN A 656 7.32 44.14 -15.75
C ASN A 656 6.71 45.50 -15.43
N ILE A 657 6.18 45.68 -14.23
CA ILE A 657 5.83 47.02 -13.76
C ILE A 657 7.13 47.81 -13.56
N LYS A 658 7.21 49.02 -14.12
CA LYS A 658 8.39 49.90 -14.04
C LYS A 658 8.36 50.82 -12.82
N ASP A 659 7.18 51.18 -12.36
CA ASP A 659 6.97 51.97 -11.15
C ASP A 659 6.59 51.09 -9.97
N GLY A 660 6.71 51.55 -8.75
CA GLY A 660 6.47 50.76 -7.53
C GLY A 660 4.98 50.54 -7.20
N ASN A 661 4.08 50.55 -8.20
CA ASN A 661 2.66 50.27 -8.01
C ASN A 661 2.41 48.80 -7.72
N LYS A 662 1.47 48.50 -6.81
CA LYS A 662 1.11 47.14 -6.38
C LYS A 662 -0.19 46.68 -7.04
N LEU A 663 -0.25 46.76 -8.39
CA LEU A 663 -1.47 46.54 -9.16
C LEU A 663 -1.72 45.09 -9.57
N GLY A 664 -0.89 44.15 -9.14
CA GLY A 664 -0.88 42.77 -9.59
C GLY A 664 -2.23 42.07 -9.61
N ILE A 665 -3.04 42.25 -8.54
CA ILE A 665 -4.36 41.68 -8.44
C ILE A 665 -5.42 42.27 -9.39
N PHE A 666 -5.12 43.43 -10.02
CA PHE A 666 -6.05 44.14 -10.91
C PHE A 666 -5.73 44.00 -12.37
N VAL A 667 -4.63 43.37 -12.74
CA VAL A 667 -4.19 43.24 -14.12
C VAL A 667 -4.77 41.99 -14.74
N ASN A 668 -5.30 42.14 -15.95
CA ASN A 668 -5.79 41.04 -16.77
C ASN A 668 -5.07 41.06 -18.12
N ILE A 669 -4.60 39.89 -18.57
CA ILE A 669 -4.10 39.64 -19.91
C ILE A 669 -5.05 38.66 -20.58
N SER A 670 -5.55 39.01 -21.76
CA SER A 670 -6.33 38.13 -22.62
C SER A 670 -5.57 37.93 -23.93
N VAL A 671 -5.31 36.68 -24.29
CA VAL A 671 -4.66 36.32 -25.56
C VAL A 671 -5.63 35.49 -26.37
N LYS A 672 -5.91 35.92 -27.61
CA LYS A 672 -6.80 35.22 -28.54
C LYS A 672 -6.09 34.94 -29.84
N PHE A 673 -6.13 33.72 -30.31
CA PHE A 673 -5.72 33.31 -31.64
C PHE A 673 -6.87 33.38 -32.61
N GLY A 674 -6.62 33.94 -33.81
CA GLY A 674 -7.54 33.92 -34.93
C GLY A 674 -7.42 32.60 -35.74
N LYS A 675 -8.03 32.60 -36.94
CA LYS A 675 -7.97 31.44 -37.84
C LYS A 675 -6.53 31.23 -38.33
N GLN A 676 -6.07 30.00 -38.29
CA GLN A 676 -4.73 29.61 -38.71
C GLN A 676 -4.59 29.59 -40.24
N THR A 677 -3.36 29.80 -40.71
CA THR A 677 -2.95 29.60 -42.10
C THR A 677 -1.75 28.66 -42.08
N VAL A 678 -1.83 27.55 -42.82
CA VAL A 678 -0.71 26.62 -43.00
C VAL A 678 0.16 27.17 -44.13
N ASN A 679 1.46 27.29 -43.86
CA ASN A 679 2.45 27.78 -44.81
C ASN A 679 3.05 26.62 -45.63
N LYS A 680 3.72 26.96 -46.77
CA LYS A 680 4.32 25.96 -47.66
C LYS A 680 5.41 25.15 -47.01
N ASP A 681 6.09 25.69 -46.01
CA ASP A 681 7.14 25.03 -45.24
C ASP A 681 6.60 24.13 -44.09
N GLY A 682 5.28 23.94 -44.03
CA GLY A 682 4.62 23.17 -42.97
C GLY A 682 4.49 23.90 -41.64
N SER A 683 4.95 25.16 -41.53
CA SER A 683 4.68 25.98 -40.35
C SER A 683 3.25 26.49 -40.35
N VAL A 684 2.76 26.96 -39.20
CA VAL A 684 1.43 27.53 -39.04
C VAL A 684 1.49 28.96 -38.52
N THR A 685 0.77 29.85 -39.18
CA THR A 685 0.64 31.26 -38.80
C THR A 685 -0.73 31.54 -38.19
N TYR A 686 -0.75 32.17 -37.03
CA TYR A 686 -1.96 32.60 -36.33
C TYR A 686 -1.96 34.13 -36.19
N PRO A 687 -3.04 34.82 -36.55
CA PRO A 687 -3.31 36.15 -36.04
C PRO A 687 -3.53 36.10 -34.54
N VAL A 688 -2.92 37.00 -33.79
CA VAL A 688 -2.99 37.03 -32.33
C VAL A 688 -3.44 38.40 -31.86
N LYS A 689 -4.40 38.43 -30.96
CA LYS A 689 -4.85 39.63 -30.26
C LYS A 689 -4.55 39.49 -28.77
N VAL A 690 -3.71 40.39 -28.24
CA VAL A 690 -3.41 40.48 -26.80
C VAL A 690 -4.02 41.75 -26.24
N ILE A 691 -4.77 41.63 -25.16
CA ILE A 691 -5.36 42.77 -24.45
C ILE A 691 -4.83 42.76 -23.02
N VAL A 692 -4.16 43.82 -22.61
CA VAL A 692 -3.72 44.06 -21.23
C VAL A 692 -4.61 45.14 -20.64
N LYS A 693 -5.29 44.83 -19.52
CA LYS A 693 -6.27 45.71 -18.89
C LYS A 693 -5.93 46.01 -17.46
N ASN A 694 -6.02 47.24 -17.03
CA ASN A 694 -5.91 47.70 -15.65
C ASN A 694 -7.32 47.83 -15.06
N ASN A 695 -7.73 46.89 -14.25
CA ASN A 695 -9.07 46.80 -13.63
C ASN A 695 -9.12 47.36 -12.20
N ILE A 696 -8.22 48.30 -11.82
CA ILE A 696 -8.25 48.88 -10.49
C ILE A 696 -9.60 49.51 -10.17
N ASP A 697 -10.16 49.19 -9.00
CA ASP A 697 -11.42 49.77 -8.55
C ASP A 697 -11.24 51.16 -7.90
N ASN A 698 -12.34 51.88 -7.80
CA ASN A 698 -12.32 53.24 -7.28
C ASN A 698 -11.93 53.33 -5.80
N ALA A 699 -12.27 52.32 -5.01
CA ALA A 699 -11.95 52.25 -3.58
C ALA A 699 -10.44 52.08 -3.39
N SER A 700 -9.84 51.14 -4.14
CA SER A 700 -8.39 50.89 -4.11
C SER A 700 -7.60 52.08 -4.67
N LEU A 701 -8.15 52.80 -5.68
CA LEU A 701 -7.57 54.04 -6.20
C LEU A 701 -7.54 55.15 -5.13
N ARG A 702 -8.67 55.40 -4.45
CA ARG A 702 -8.76 56.43 -3.39
C ARG A 702 -7.84 56.11 -2.21
N LYS A 703 -7.88 54.89 -1.71
CA LYS A 703 -7.04 54.45 -0.58
C LYS A 703 -5.57 54.38 -0.95
N GLY A 704 -5.26 53.95 -2.19
CA GLY A 704 -3.91 53.74 -2.69
C GLY A 704 -3.08 55.05 -2.82
N LYS A 705 -3.73 56.17 -3.10
CA LYS A 705 -3.06 57.47 -3.12
C LYS A 705 -2.46 57.90 -1.78
N ASN A 706 -2.96 57.36 -0.70
CA ASN A 706 -2.54 57.68 0.68
C ASN A 706 -1.73 56.58 1.34
N SER A 707 -1.31 55.57 0.58
CA SER A 707 -0.54 54.41 1.06
C SER A 707 0.64 54.16 0.12
N SER A 708 1.47 53.15 0.41
CA SER A 708 2.52 52.70 -0.51
C SER A 708 1.99 51.81 -1.66
N TYR A 709 0.66 51.63 -1.77
CA TYR A 709 0.05 50.79 -2.79
C TYR A 709 0.20 51.36 -4.21
N LEU A 710 0.08 52.69 -4.31
CA LEU A 710 0.30 53.43 -5.57
C LEU A 710 1.43 54.44 -5.39
N THR A 711 2.21 54.63 -6.46
CA THR A 711 3.15 55.77 -6.50
C THR A 711 2.37 57.06 -6.68
N SER A 712 2.80 58.13 -6.01
CA SER A 712 2.13 59.46 -6.06
C SER A 712 2.07 60.05 -7.47
N SER A 713 3.04 59.71 -8.34
CA SER A 713 3.13 60.17 -9.71
C SER A 713 2.30 59.34 -10.71
N SER A 714 1.72 58.20 -10.34
CA SER A 714 1.08 57.34 -11.31
C SER A 714 -0.42 57.52 -11.41
N GLY A 715 -1.08 58.07 -10.39
CA GLY A 715 -2.54 58.14 -10.34
C GLY A 715 -3.27 56.79 -10.50
N GLY A 716 -2.57 55.69 -10.28
CA GLY A 716 -3.07 54.33 -10.47
C GLY A 716 -2.89 53.81 -11.89
N SER A 717 -2.18 54.56 -12.80
CA SER A 717 -1.77 54.03 -14.09
C SER A 717 -0.66 52.97 -13.91
N MET A 718 -0.64 51.99 -14.79
CA MET A 718 0.34 50.91 -14.86
C MET A 718 1.37 51.24 -15.94
N LYS A 719 2.58 51.61 -15.55
CA LYS A 719 3.71 51.84 -16.45
C LYS A 719 4.46 50.52 -16.59
N SER A 720 4.42 49.87 -17.76
CA SER A 720 4.93 48.55 -17.99
C SER A 720 5.89 48.48 -19.16
N ILE A 721 6.87 47.58 -19.02
CA ILE A 721 7.70 47.08 -20.13
C ILE A 721 7.12 45.71 -20.50
N LEU A 722 6.83 45.50 -21.77
CA LEU A 722 6.25 44.24 -22.27
C LEU A 722 7.25 43.51 -23.15
N TYR A 723 7.17 42.18 -23.10
CA TYR A 723 8.01 41.26 -23.86
C TYR A 723 7.12 40.20 -24.52
N PHE A 724 7.27 40.08 -25.85
CA PHE A 724 6.58 39.06 -26.64
C PHE A 724 7.63 38.09 -27.20
N PHE A 725 7.70 36.88 -26.67
CA PHE A 725 8.61 35.85 -27.13
C PHE A 725 7.96 35.01 -28.20
N ALA A 726 8.56 34.93 -29.37
CA ALA A 726 8.13 34.00 -30.41
C ALA A 726 8.39 32.56 -29.99
N PRO A 727 7.63 31.59 -30.53
CA PRO A 727 7.98 30.18 -30.42
C PRO A 727 9.40 29.90 -30.91
N SER A 728 10.06 28.91 -30.34
CA SER A 728 11.39 28.47 -30.78
C SER A 728 11.38 28.12 -32.28
N GLY A 729 12.35 28.58 -33.04
CA GLY A 729 12.41 28.43 -34.50
C GLY A 729 11.34 29.26 -35.27
N GLY A 730 10.42 29.87 -34.55
CA GLY A 730 9.31 30.64 -35.13
C GLY A 730 9.56 32.15 -35.20
N ASN A 731 8.47 32.91 -35.43
CA ASN A 731 8.56 34.38 -35.61
C ASN A 731 7.29 35.11 -35.13
N ILE A 732 7.44 36.41 -34.86
CA ILE A 732 6.33 37.36 -34.70
C ILE A 732 6.44 38.39 -35.85
N SER A 733 5.35 38.72 -36.50
CA SER A 733 5.28 39.70 -37.56
C SER A 733 4.03 40.59 -37.47
N ASP A 734 3.92 41.62 -38.28
CA ASP A 734 2.78 42.54 -38.39
C ASP A 734 2.35 43.13 -37.05
N PHE A 735 3.33 43.49 -36.21
CA PHE A 735 3.10 43.93 -34.83
C PHE A 735 2.50 45.35 -34.80
N LYS A 736 1.32 45.47 -34.19
CA LYS A 736 0.59 46.76 -34.02
C LYS A 736 0.17 46.91 -32.54
N CYS A 737 0.25 48.13 -32.03
CA CYS A 737 -0.17 48.50 -30.69
C CYS A 737 -1.25 49.60 -30.78
N SER A 738 -2.29 49.53 -29.95
CA SER A 738 -3.40 50.51 -29.93
C SER A 738 -3.02 51.88 -29.34
N VAL A 739 -1.83 52.00 -28.76
CA VAL A 739 -1.29 53.28 -28.25
C VAL A 739 0.06 53.57 -28.90
N LYS A 740 0.48 54.85 -28.90
CA LYS A 740 1.79 55.24 -29.42
C LYS A 740 2.90 54.64 -28.54
N ALA A 741 3.53 53.59 -29.02
CA ALA A 741 4.63 52.94 -28.38
C ALA A 741 5.59 52.35 -29.43
N SER A 742 6.89 52.49 -29.20
CA SER A 742 7.90 51.85 -30.05
C SER A 742 8.27 50.47 -29.52
N PHE A 743 8.42 49.54 -30.44
CA PHE A 743 8.88 48.19 -30.14
C PHE A 743 10.16 47.89 -30.88
N LYS A 744 11.08 47.20 -30.25
CA LYS A 744 12.33 46.70 -30.82
C LYS A 744 12.33 45.19 -30.88
N THR A 745 13.06 44.66 -31.81
CA THR A 745 13.34 43.21 -31.87
C THR A 745 14.67 42.91 -31.21
N GLY A 746 14.75 41.75 -30.58
CA GLY A 746 15.97 41.23 -29.99
C GLY A 746 16.01 39.69 -30.05
N LYS A 747 17.13 39.15 -29.63
CA LYS A 747 17.30 37.69 -29.48
C LYS A 747 17.77 37.40 -28.04
N TYR A 748 16.97 36.65 -27.29
CA TYR A 748 17.34 36.17 -25.97
C TYR A 748 17.68 34.70 -26.09
N GLN A 749 18.95 34.32 -25.93
CA GLN A 749 19.44 33.01 -26.33
C GLN A 749 18.97 32.74 -27.80
N ASP A 750 18.18 31.69 -28.06
CA ASP A 750 17.70 31.37 -29.40
C ASP A 750 16.28 31.86 -29.69
N LEU A 751 15.61 32.53 -28.74
CA LEU A 751 14.26 33.01 -28.90
C LEU A 751 14.24 34.43 -29.40
N LYS A 752 13.45 34.68 -30.45
CA LYS A 752 13.16 36.07 -30.92
C LYS A 752 12.20 36.73 -29.93
N VAL A 753 12.46 38.00 -29.59
CA VAL A 753 11.64 38.78 -28.66
C VAL A 753 11.33 40.16 -29.21
N TYR A 754 10.05 40.54 -29.10
CA TYR A 754 9.61 41.93 -29.32
C TYR A 754 9.44 42.57 -27.95
N TYR A 755 10.02 43.73 -27.74
CA TYR A 755 9.92 44.44 -26.47
C TYR A 755 9.88 45.98 -26.69
N ASN A 756 9.17 46.64 -25.76
CA ASN A 756 9.19 48.10 -25.79
C ASN A 756 10.36 48.67 -24.95
N PRO A 757 11.28 49.43 -25.51
CA PRO A 757 12.39 50.04 -24.76
C PRO A 757 11.91 51.17 -23.82
N ASN A 758 10.77 51.75 -24.06
CA ASN A 758 10.10 52.72 -23.23
C ASN A 758 8.86 52.11 -22.56
N LYS A 759 8.33 52.78 -21.53
CA LYS A 759 7.11 52.31 -20.86
C LYS A 759 5.89 52.36 -21.76
N VAL A 760 5.01 51.41 -21.67
CA VAL A 760 3.60 51.51 -22.07
C VAL A 760 2.80 51.86 -20.84
N GLU A 761 1.97 52.90 -20.90
CA GLU A 761 1.14 53.31 -19.77
C GLU A 761 -0.30 52.89 -19.99
N ILE A 762 -0.86 52.17 -19.00
CA ILE A 762 -2.24 51.68 -19.03
C ILE A 762 -2.99 52.34 -17.88
N PHE A 763 -3.84 53.30 -18.22
CA PHE A 763 -4.62 54.07 -17.23
C PHE A 763 -5.65 53.23 -16.51
N PRO A 764 -6.12 53.64 -15.31
CA PRO A 764 -7.16 52.96 -14.56
C PRO A 764 -8.40 52.66 -15.45
N LYS A 765 -8.88 51.43 -15.40
CA LYS A 765 -10.02 50.90 -16.16
C LYS A 765 -9.85 50.88 -17.69
N LYS A 766 -8.69 51.23 -18.20
CA LYS A 766 -8.37 51.21 -19.64
C LYS A 766 -7.58 49.95 -19.98
N SER A 767 -7.51 49.68 -21.29
CA SER A 767 -6.74 48.56 -21.86
C SER A 767 -5.86 49.03 -23.00
N VAL A 768 -4.80 48.30 -23.25
CA VAL A 768 -3.97 48.38 -24.43
C VAL A 768 -4.08 47.05 -25.19
N THR A 769 -4.23 47.17 -26.51
CA THR A 769 -4.37 46.01 -27.39
C THR A 769 -3.15 45.90 -28.30
N PHE A 770 -2.64 44.72 -28.47
CA PHE A 770 -1.57 44.36 -29.39
C PHE A 770 -2.14 43.33 -30.39
N ASN A 771 -1.92 43.58 -31.68
CA ASN A 771 -2.27 42.67 -32.76
C ASN A 771 -1.00 42.32 -33.52
N PHE A 772 -0.77 41.07 -33.78
CA PHE A 772 0.39 40.56 -34.51
C PHE A 772 0.10 39.15 -35.05
N LYS A 773 1.02 38.65 -35.89
CA LYS A 773 0.99 37.27 -36.33
C LYS A 773 2.10 36.47 -35.64
N VAL A 774 1.80 35.26 -35.24
CA VAL A 774 2.76 34.28 -34.73
C VAL A 774 2.86 33.11 -35.68
N THR A 775 4.08 32.80 -36.10
CA THR A 775 4.38 31.66 -36.96
C THR A 775 5.24 30.69 -36.19
N THR A 776 4.89 29.39 -36.25
CA THR A 776 5.68 28.29 -35.66
C THR A 776 6.96 28.02 -36.48
N ALA A 777 7.82 27.11 -35.99
CA ALA A 777 8.98 26.65 -36.77
C ALA A 777 8.53 25.91 -38.04
N PRO A 778 9.36 25.84 -39.11
CA PRO A 778 9.11 25.03 -40.27
C PRO A 778 8.76 23.57 -39.89
N GLY A 779 7.77 22.98 -40.55
CA GLY A 779 7.30 21.61 -40.27
C GLY A 779 6.49 21.45 -38.97
N VAL A 780 6.22 22.51 -38.22
CA VAL A 780 5.51 22.41 -36.94
C VAL A 780 4.09 22.95 -37.09
N ASN A 781 3.15 22.02 -37.21
CA ASN A 781 1.71 22.31 -37.29
C ASN A 781 1.01 22.11 -35.92
N VAL A 782 1.53 22.79 -34.90
CA VAL A 782 0.99 22.75 -33.53
C VAL A 782 0.67 24.16 -33.06
N LYS A 783 -0.51 24.34 -32.47
CA LYS A 783 -0.92 25.66 -31.93
C LYS A 783 -0.03 26.00 -30.72
N PRO A 784 0.59 27.20 -30.69
CA PRO A 784 1.44 27.61 -29.58
C PRO A 784 0.68 27.70 -28.26
N LYS A 785 1.25 27.11 -27.19
CA LYS A 785 0.80 27.33 -25.81
C LYS A 785 1.07 28.77 -25.41
N ILE A 786 0.13 29.39 -24.69
CA ILE A 786 0.30 30.75 -24.17
C ILE A 786 0.97 30.69 -22.81
N VAL A 787 2.06 31.42 -22.63
CA VAL A 787 2.75 31.57 -21.34
C VAL A 787 2.81 33.07 -21.01
N THR A 788 2.36 33.41 -19.79
CA THR A 788 2.27 34.84 -19.41
C THR A 788 2.92 35.08 -18.03
N THR A 789 3.11 36.37 -17.70
CA THR A 789 3.33 36.79 -16.32
C THR A 789 2.22 36.26 -15.44
N PRO A 790 2.53 35.68 -14.26
CA PRO A 790 1.50 35.17 -13.34
C PRO A 790 0.45 36.22 -12.98
N LEU A 791 -0.83 35.88 -13.10
CA LEU A 791 -1.95 36.80 -12.91
C LEU A 791 -2.88 36.30 -11.82
N LEU A 792 -3.48 37.22 -11.05
CA LEU A 792 -4.25 36.90 -9.84
C LEU A 792 -5.59 37.66 -9.77
N MET A 793 -6.07 38.20 -10.90
CA MET A 793 -7.28 39.04 -10.95
C MET A 793 -8.53 38.31 -10.42
N GLU A 794 -8.61 36.99 -10.55
CA GLU A 794 -9.70 36.15 -10.07
C GLU A 794 -9.93 36.26 -8.56
N TYR A 795 -8.89 36.60 -7.79
CA TYR A 795 -8.95 36.67 -6.32
C TYR A 795 -9.29 38.04 -5.77
N LYS A 796 -9.42 39.07 -6.64
CA LYS A 796 -9.63 40.47 -6.21
C LYS A 796 -10.90 40.70 -5.36
N ASN A 797 -11.91 39.83 -5.54
CA ASN A 797 -13.19 39.93 -4.82
C ASN A 797 -13.28 38.99 -3.63
N ALA A 798 -12.20 38.27 -3.26
CA ALA A 798 -12.19 37.40 -2.10
C ALA A 798 -12.47 38.21 -0.82
N LYS A 799 -13.19 37.58 0.13
CA LYS A 799 -13.54 38.20 1.43
C LYS A 799 -12.88 37.42 2.53
N ALA A 800 -12.63 38.07 3.66
CA ALA A 800 -12.16 37.38 4.87
C ALA A 800 -13.17 36.27 5.24
N PRO A 801 -12.70 35.07 5.62
CA PRO A 801 -13.57 34.03 6.14
C PRO A 801 -14.19 34.47 7.46
N LYS A 802 -15.43 34.05 7.69
CA LYS A 802 -16.16 34.36 8.93
C LYS A 802 -15.54 33.74 10.18
#